data_43822901fa79445e999a867ac433425f
#
_entry.id   43822901fa79445e999a867ac433425f
#
_cell.length_a   1.000
_cell.length_b   1.000
_cell.length_c   1.000
_cell.angle_alpha   90.00
_cell.angle_beta   90.00
_cell.angle_gamma   90.00
#
_symmetry.space_group_name_H-M   'P 1'
#
loop_
_entity.id
_entity.type
_entity.pdbx_description
1 polymer ?
#
loop_
_entity_poly.entity_id
_entity_poly.type
_entity_poly.pdbx_seq_one_letter_code
_entity_poly.pdbx_strand_id
1 'polypeptide(L)'
;MMKRTTKYFTKSVFKEALTCPARLNYCNREEYANQDGVDEFLKALAEGGFQVGELAKVYYGIAPENDLSGSADDVAQRTKALLAAEQVTIAEAGFIFDQCFCRVDILRKNGDEIELIEVKAKSWEREDNHFLTEKGAVLSGIRDYVYDVAFQKYVVCEALKALFPERQFKVKAALMMADKGKVADCPRVNQYFKIERKNGRPQIIRMPGAEQLKDQEHLLTPFWEVDAICDDIIAGRMPGQEVTLGGRQFVPFVKEMAERYCEQQQVFSDIQLGTKCFKCPYYKSECLEDAQKLDGYDECWRAATAGSAEPYTDYTARPLLETLWGGEGPWVKGKILGTGRWFLDQITLDDLLPKTPKTEVKPGLEPYLRRWVQIALATGHLEDVHEPAHLHDGIYLDIPNLKAKMAQWEFPLHMIDFETSAVALPFYEGMRPYENVAFQFSHHIIESHDGGKTYQIRHAGQWINEGLEFPNFEFVRQLKRSLGDKGTIFRYSNHENTILRHIRKQLLARNDQPDTEELVRFIDSISHETGGKKDKKFIPERDMVDLLDVVQRFYYDPLMGGSNSIKVVLPSVLTRSALLRKKYAQPIYGTEIPSLNFTPENPKTWIVEQAGEVLNPYKQLEDVFSYYAQTPQAAEKLLKMSDEMSDEMEKSVNNGGAALWAYGLLQFCQQAPEKKRAFIQALLRYCELDTLAMVFIWEFFNEMANK
;
A
#
# COMPACT_ATOMS: atom_id res chain seq x y z
N MET A 1 32.05 -6.37 -33.30
CA MET A 1 31.28 -7.44 -32.66
C MET A 1 30.80 -6.93 -31.30
N MET A 2 29.55 -6.49 -31.20
CA MET A 2 28.96 -6.24 -29.89
C MET A 2 28.93 -7.55 -29.10
N LYS A 3 29.56 -7.61 -27.92
CA LYS A 3 29.37 -8.74 -27.00
C LYS A 3 27.86 -8.84 -26.70
N ARG A 4 27.19 -9.89 -27.16
CA ARG A 4 25.84 -10.22 -26.66
C ARG A 4 25.97 -10.36 -25.14
N THR A 5 25.40 -9.45 -24.39
CA THR A 5 25.24 -9.62 -22.94
C THR A 5 24.35 -10.83 -22.71
N THR A 6 24.87 -11.82 -22.02
CA THR A 6 24.12 -13.04 -21.69
C THR A 6 22.91 -12.62 -20.84
N LYS A 7 21.71 -12.99 -21.27
CA LYS A 7 20.47 -12.70 -20.54
C LYS A 7 20.23 -13.85 -19.57
N TYR A 8 20.21 -13.54 -18.27
CA TYR A 8 19.98 -14.52 -17.22
C TYR A 8 18.56 -14.41 -16.66
N PHE A 9 17.99 -15.54 -16.26
CA PHE A 9 16.78 -15.65 -15.47
C PHE A 9 17.13 -15.31 -14.00
N THR A 10 16.85 -14.08 -13.61
CA THR A 10 17.23 -13.55 -12.30
C THR A 10 16.14 -13.77 -11.25
N LYS A 11 16.49 -13.59 -9.97
CA LYS A 11 15.57 -13.55 -8.84
C LYS A 11 14.33 -12.68 -9.10
N SER A 12 14.50 -11.48 -9.67
CA SER A 12 13.40 -10.57 -9.98
C SER A 12 12.49 -11.14 -11.08
N VAL A 13 13.07 -11.71 -12.14
CA VAL A 13 12.31 -12.34 -13.23
C VAL A 13 11.59 -13.62 -12.76
N PHE A 14 12.20 -14.39 -11.86
CA PHE A 14 11.55 -15.52 -11.21
C PHE A 14 10.28 -15.08 -10.44
N LYS A 15 10.33 -13.97 -9.72
CA LYS A 15 9.16 -13.43 -9.02
C LYS A 15 8.03 -13.00 -9.98
N GLU A 16 8.38 -12.41 -11.14
CA GLU A 16 7.39 -12.15 -12.20
C GLU A 16 6.73 -13.46 -12.69
N ALA A 17 7.54 -14.48 -12.97
CA ALA A 17 7.04 -15.80 -13.39
C ALA A 17 6.19 -16.48 -12.31
N LEU A 18 6.57 -16.34 -11.03
CA LEU A 18 5.83 -16.90 -9.89
C LEU A 18 4.46 -16.22 -9.75
N THR A 19 4.39 -14.90 -9.93
CA THR A 19 3.15 -14.14 -9.92
C THR A 19 2.26 -14.54 -11.09
N CYS A 20 2.81 -14.56 -12.31
CA CYS A 20 2.12 -14.96 -13.52
C CYS A 20 3.12 -15.31 -14.63
N PRO A 21 3.19 -16.58 -15.11
CA PRO A 21 4.10 -16.95 -16.21
C PRO A 21 3.96 -16.11 -17.47
N ALA A 22 2.75 -15.61 -17.78
CA ALA A 22 2.50 -14.76 -18.94
C ALA A 22 3.22 -13.39 -18.86
N ARG A 23 3.58 -12.91 -17.67
CA ARG A 23 4.36 -11.67 -17.51
C ARG A 23 5.74 -11.76 -18.15
N LEU A 24 6.29 -12.95 -18.32
CA LEU A 24 7.56 -13.14 -19.05
C LEU A 24 7.49 -12.71 -20.53
N ASN A 25 6.27 -12.66 -21.11
CA ASN A 25 6.07 -12.14 -22.45
C ASN A 25 6.41 -10.65 -22.57
N TYR A 26 6.34 -9.91 -21.46
CA TYR A 26 6.45 -8.45 -21.39
C TYR A 26 7.62 -7.97 -20.55
N CYS A 27 8.08 -8.77 -19.62
CA CYS A 27 9.11 -8.41 -18.64
C CYS A 27 10.43 -7.98 -19.31
N ASN A 28 10.96 -6.81 -18.94
CA ASN A 28 12.16 -6.20 -19.48
C ASN A 28 12.11 -6.00 -21.02
N ARG A 29 10.94 -5.67 -21.55
CA ARG A 29 10.71 -5.30 -22.96
C ARG A 29 10.21 -3.87 -23.02
N GLU A 30 11.03 -2.98 -23.58
CA GLU A 30 10.78 -1.53 -23.61
C GLU A 30 9.58 -1.13 -24.48
N GLU A 31 9.20 -1.98 -25.42
CA GLU A 31 8.05 -1.77 -26.31
C GLU A 31 6.70 -1.90 -25.59
N TYR A 32 6.63 -2.51 -24.41
CA TYR A 32 5.41 -2.64 -23.61
C TYR A 32 5.31 -1.58 -22.53
N ALA A 33 4.10 -1.11 -22.28
CA ALA A 33 3.81 -0.29 -21.09
C ALA A 33 4.03 -1.12 -19.82
N ASN A 34 4.61 -0.51 -18.79
CA ASN A 34 4.83 -1.14 -17.49
C ASN A 34 4.61 -0.12 -16.38
N GLN A 35 3.55 -0.31 -15.61
CA GLN A 35 3.18 0.59 -14.52
C GLN A 35 4.00 0.36 -13.25
N ASP A 36 4.66 -0.79 -13.11
CA ASP A 36 5.64 -1.04 -12.03
C ASP A 36 6.97 -0.30 -12.24
N GLY A 37 7.17 0.30 -13.42
CA GLY A 37 8.33 1.13 -13.79
C GLY A 37 8.40 2.47 -13.05
N VAL A 38 7.91 2.52 -11.81
CA VAL A 38 8.09 3.65 -10.90
C VAL A 38 9.56 3.80 -10.59
N ASP A 39 9.99 5.04 -10.44
CA ASP A 39 11.33 5.38 -10.01
C ASP A 39 11.76 4.48 -8.84
N GLU A 40 12.70 3.55 -9.10
CA GLU A 40 13.20 2.58 -8.13
C GLU A 40 13.69 3.24 -6.83
N PHE A 41 14.17 4.49 -6.93
CA PHE A 41 14.59 5.26 -5.76
C PHE A 41 13.42 5.58 -4.82
N LEU A 42 12.28 5.91 -5.38
CA LEU A 42 11.10 6.30 -4.62
C LEU A 42 10.40 5.09 -4.00
N LYS A 43 10.35 3.99 -4.75
CA LYS A 43 9.89 2.70 -4.24
C LYS A 43 10.79 2.19 -3.10
N ALA A 44 12.09 2.33 -3.24
CA ALA A 44 13.06 1.95 -2.23
C ALA A 44 12.95 2.78 -0.95
N LEU A 45 12.69 4.08 -1.10
CA LEU A 45 12.40 4.96 0.04
C LEU A 45 11.13 4.55 0.77
N ALA A 46 10.03 4.29 0.03
CA ALA A 46 8.76 3.89 0.60
C ALA A 46 8.86 2.55 1.36
N GLU A 47 9.58 1.59 0.81
CA GLU A 47 9.73 0.26 1.42
C GLU A 47 10.83 0.22 2.51
N GLY A 48 11.74 1.18 2.57
CA GLY A 48 12.90 1.15 3.47
C GLY A 48 13.86 -0.02 3.22
N GLY A 49 13.68 -0.73 2.09
CA GLY A 49 14.37 -1.99 1.80
C GLY A 49 15.87 -1.87 1.74
N PHE A 50 16.36 -0.79 1.13
CA PHE A 50 17.81 -0.56 1.02
C PHE A 50 18.45 -0.25 2.37
N GLN A 51 17.79 0.50 3.24
CA GLN A 51 18.27 0.82 4.58
C GLN A 51 18.34 -0.44 5.46
N VAL A 52 17.33 -1.31 5.35
CA VAL A 52 17.29 -2.61 6.05
C VAL A 52 18.42 -3.52 5.55
N GLY A 53 18.68 -3.56 4.24
CA GLY A 53 19.80 -4.29 3.66
C GLY A 53 21.16 -3.81 4.18
N GLU A 54 21.34 -2.48 4.26
CA GLU A 54 22.58 -1.91 4.80
C GLU A 54 22.75 -2.16 6.30
N LEU A 55 21.67 -2.10 7.09
CA LEU A 55 21.72 -2.47 8.50
C LEU A 55 22.12 -3.95 8.68
N ALA A 56 21.57 -4.84 7.86
CA ALA A 56 21.98 -6.24 7.88
C ALA A 56 23.47 -6.42 7.58
N LYS A 57 24.02 -5.69 6.59
CA LYS A 57 25.46 -5.71 6.30
C LYS A 57 26.29 -5.23 7.50
N VAL A 58 25.83 -4.23 8.26
CA VAL A 58 26.48 -3.77 9.49
C VAL A 58 26.48 -4.87 10.55
N TYR A 59 25.34 -5.52 10.79
CA TYR A 59 25.24 -6.60 11.78
C TYR A 59 26.19 -7.77 11.48
N TYR A 60 26.42 -8.07 10.20
CA TYR A 60 27.34 -9.11 9.76
C TYR A 60 28.79 -8.64 9.58
N GLY A 61 29.09 -7.36 9.80
CA GLY A 61 30.44 -6.80 9.71
C GLY A 61 31.04 -6.96 8.32
N ILE A 62 30.28 -6.72 7.26
CA ILE A 62 30.73 -6.89 5.88
C ILE A 62 31.86 -5.88 5.58
N ALA A 63 33.04 -6.41 5.22
CA ALA A 63 34.14 -5.58 4.76
C ALA A 63 33.83 -4.98 3.36
N PRO A 64 34.26 -3.75 3.06
CA PRO A 64 33.98 -3.09 1.79
C PRO A 64 34.37 -3.89 0.55
N GLU A 65 35.46 -4.62 0.60
CA GLU A 65 35.97 -5.48 -0.48
C GLU A 65 35.09 -6.72 -0.72
N ASN A 66 34.31 -7.11 0.28
CA ASN A 66 33.35 -8.24 0.23
C ASN A 66 31.93 -7.80 -0.08
N ASP A 67 31.66 -6.52 -0.25
CA ASP A 67 30.37 -5.99 -0.74
C ASP A 67 30.43 -5.90 -2.27
N LEU A 68 29.85 -6.88 -2.95
CA LEU A 68 30.04 -7.09 -4.37
C LEU A 68 29.03 -6.30 -5.20
N SER A 69 29.52 -5.72 -6.30
CA SER A 69 28.69 -5.02 -7.30
C SER A 69 29.28 -5.24 -8.69
N GLY A 70 28.48 -5.05 -9.73
CA GLY A 70 28.92 -5.24 -11.12
C GLY A 70 28.00 -6.12 -11.94
N SER A 71 28.48 -6.63 -13.09
CA SER A 71 27.71 -7.57 -13.93
C SER A 71 27.56 -8.94 -13.26
N ALA A 72 26.62 -9.76 -13.73
CA ALA A 72 26.38 -11.10 -13.21
C ALA A 72 27.69 -11.95 -13.25
N ASP A 73 28.36 -11.93 -14.40
CA ASP A 73 29.58 -12.71 -14.60
C ASP A 73 30.73 -12.24 -13.71
N ASP A 74 30.93 -10.90 -13.56
CA ASP A 74 31.96 -10.34 -12.71
C ASP A 74 31.72 -10.70 -11.23
N VAL A 75 30.49 -10.50 -10.75
CA VAL A 75 30.15 -10.83 -9.36
C VAL A 75 30.28 -12.33 -9.09
N ALA A 76 29.86 -13.20 -10.01
CA ALA A 76 30.00 -14.64 -9.84
C ALA A 76 31.49 -15.07 -9.81
N GLN A 77 32.33 -14.47 -10.63
CA GLN A 77 33.77 -14.73 -10.63
C GLN A 77 34.42 -14.29 -9.33
N ARG A 78 34.11 -13.10 -8.81
CA ARG A 78 34.61 -12.59 -7.54
C ARG A 78 34.12 -13.43 -6.35
N THR A 79 32.84 -13.84 -6.37
CA THR A 79 32.28 -14.74 -5.35
C THR A 79 33.06 -16.06 -5.32
N LYS A 80 33.34 -16.68 -6.48
CA LYS A 80 34.12 -17.90 -6.57
C LYS A 80 35.52 -17.72 -5.93
N ALA A 81 36.20 -16.61 -6.21
CA ALA A 81 37.52 -16.31 -5.65
C ALA A 81 37.47 -16.16 -4.12
N LEU A 82 36.47 -15.47 -3.58
CA LEU A 82 36.30 -15.28 -2.14
C LEU A 82 35.97 -16.58 -1.39
N LEU A 83 35.23 -17.49 -2.04
CA LEU A 83 34.86 -18.80 -1.47
C LEU A 83 36.08 -19.75 -1.30
N ALA A 84 37.27 -19.41 -1.83
CA ALA A 84 38.50 -20.15 -1.56
C ALA A 84 38.97 -20.02 -0.12
N ALA A 85 38.59 -18.91 0.57
CA ALA A 85 38.93 -18.72 1.98
C ALA A 85 38.18 -19.73 2.87
N GLU A 86 38.78 -20.15 3.99
CA GLU A 86 38.11 -21.05 4.94
C GLU A 86 36.92 -20.41 5.60
N GLN A 87 37.02 -19.13 5.95
CA GLN A 87 35.92 -18.33 6.48
C GLN A 87 35.78 -17.03 5.70
N VAL A 88 34.62 -16.72 5.27
CA VAL A 88 34.30 -15.44 4.58
C VAL A 88 32.86 -15.06 4.74
N THR A 89 32.58 -13.76 4.86
CA THR A 89 31.21 -13.18 4.76
C THR A 89 31.19 -12.23 3.57
N ILE A 90 30.23 -12.44 2.69
CA ILE A 90 30.11 -11.73 1.41
C ILE A 90 28.71 -11.13 1.33
N ALA A 91 28.60 -9.86 0.98
CA ALA A 91 27.33 -9.26 0.57
C ALA A 91 27.20 -9.31 -0.95
N GLU A 92 25.95 -9.45 -1.44
CA GLU A 92 25.62 -9.50 -2.87
C GLU A 92 26.37 -10.63 -3.61
N ALA A 93 26.58 -11.76 -2.95
CA ALA A 93 27.28 -12.91 -3.52
C ALA A 93 26.57 -13.47 -4.74
N GLY A 94 27.20 -13.47 -5.92
CA GLY A 94 26.59 -13.90 -7.17
C GLY A 94 26.85 -15.35 -7.52
N PHE A 95 25.81 -16.07 -7.96
CA PHE A 95 25.89 -17.44 -8.42
C PHE A 95 25.18 -17.61 -9.76
N ILE A 96 25.81 -18.33 -10.68
CA ILE A 96 25.26 -18.70 -11.98
C ILE A 96 25.18 -20.22 -12.03
N PHE A 97 24.01 -20.72 -12.36
CA PHE A 97 23.79 -22.11 -12.70
C PHE A 97 22.83 -22.21 -13.87
N ASP A 98 23.27 -22.86 -14.96
CA ASP A 98 22.54 -22.94 -16.21
C ASP A 98 22.17 -21.53 -16.73
N GLN A 99 20.91 -21.24 -17.00
CA GLN A 99 20.43 -19.91 -17.40
C GLN A 99 20.04 -19.02 -16.20
N CYS A 100 20.15 -19.52 -14.97
CA CYS A 100 19.74 -18.81 -13.75
C CYS A 100 20.90 -18.03 -13.13
N PHE A 101 20.57 -16.86 -12.60
CA PHE A 101 21.49 -16.03 -11.80
C PHE A 101 20.79 -15.52 -10.54
N CYS A 102 21.46 -15.64 -9.40
CA CYS A 102 21.00 -14.99 -8.18
C CYS A 102 22.13 -14.20 -7.51
N ARG A 103 21.74 -13.19 -6.74
CA ARG A 103 22.56 -12.51 -5.76
C ARG A 103 22.00 -12.78 -4.38
N VAL A 104 22.84 -13.25 -3.49
CA VAL A 104 22.52 -13.50 -2.10
C VAL A 104 22.87 -12.26 -1.30
N ASP A 105 21.91 -11.69 -0.58
CA ASP A 105 22.12 -10.44 0.16
C ASP A 105 23.26 -10.59 1.16
N ILE A 106 23.31 -11.68 1.95
CA ILE A 106 24.43 -12.03 2.84
C ILE A 106 24.70 -13.52 2.75
N LEU A 107 25.95 -13.86 2.41
CA LEU A 107 26.44 -15.23 2.39
C LEU A 107 27.59 -15.37 3.40
N ARG A 108 27.48 -16.32 4.32
CA ARG A 108 28.57 -16.70 5.25
C ARG A 108 29.05 -18.09 4.95
N LYS A 109 30.36 -18.25 4.89
CA LYS A 109 31.02 -19.56 4.75
C LYS A 109 31.93 -19.79 5.95
N ASN A 110 31.82 -20.98 6.52
CA ASN A 110 32.73 -21.49 7.55
C ASN A 110 33.02 -22.98 7.23
N GLY A 111 34.18 -23.27 6.72
CA GLY A 111 34.55 -24.58 6.20
C GLY A 111 33.62 -24.96 5.01
N ASP A 112 32.88 -26.05 5.16
CA ASP A 112 31.90 -26.53 4.17
C ASP A 112 30.46 -26.12 4.53
N GLU A 113 30.26 -25.39 5.62
CA GLU A 113 28.94 -24.83 5.94
C GLU A 113 28.80 -23.45 5.29
N ILE A 114 27.66 -23.28 4.60
CA ILE A 114 27.25 -22.02 3.94
C ILE A 114 25.89 -21.60 4.48
N GLU A 115 25.81 -20.37 4.95
CA GLU A 115 24.58 -19.70 5.32
C GLU A 115 24.20 -18.68 4.24
N LEU A 116 23.02 -18.87 3.65
CA LEU A 116 22.38 -17.98 2.70
C LEU A 116 21.31 -17.18 3.45
N ILE A 117 21.41 -15.86 3.47
CA ILE A 117 20.48 -15.00 4.18
C ILE A 117 19.92 -13.98 3.20
N GLU A 118 18.62 -14.09 2.95
CA GLU A 118 17.85 -13.09 2.19
C GLU A 118 17.26 -12.08 3.15
N VAL A 119 17.46 -10.79 2.87
CA VAL A 119 17.01 -9.69 3.72
C VAL A 119 15.79 -9.01 3.13
N LYS A 120 14.76 -8.80 3.94
CA LYS A 120 13.53 -8.13 3.53
C LYS A 120 13.10 -7.09 4.57
N ALA A 121 12.63 -5.95 4.10
CA ALA A 121 12.03 -4.92 4.96
C ALA A 121 10.68 -5.34 5.56
N LYS A 122 10.11 -6.47 5.13
CA LYS A 122 8.89 -7.03 5.69
C LYS A 122 9.01 -7.25 7.20
N SER A 123 7.96 -6.90 7.94
CA SER A 123 7.90 -7.20 9.38
C SER A 123 7.41 -8.62 9.65
N TRP A 124 7.94 -9.22 10.70
CA TRP A 124 7.51 -10.52 11.20
C TRP A 124 7.48 -10.53 12.73
N GLU A 125 6.53 -11.24 13.32
CA GLU A 125 6.41 -11.41 14.77
C GLU A 125 6.61 -12.89 15.09
N ARG A 126 7.60 -13.18 15.93
CA ARG A 126 8.07 -14.55 16.14
C ARG A 126 7.09 -15.41 16.94
N GLU A 127 6.37 -14.81 17.88
CA GLU A 127 5.55 -15.56 18.85
C GLU A 127 4.22 -16.06 18.28
N ASP A 128 3.67 -15.37 17.27
CA ASP A 128 2.33 -15.65 16.73
C ASP A 128 2.31 -16.16 15.29
N ASN A 129 3.46 -16.17 14.60
CA ASN A 129 3.49 -16.43 13.17
C ASN A 129 4.30 -17.66 12.80
N HIS A 130 3.61 -18.67 12.38
CA HIS A 130 4.19 -19.79 11.65
C HIS A 130 4.23 -19.46 10.15
N PHE A 131 5.28 -19.89 9.44
CA PHE A 131 5.38 -19.71 7.97
C PHE A 131 4.36 -20.56 7.19
N LEU A 132 3.75 -21.52 7.86
CA LEU A 132 2.85 -22.49 7.26
C LEU A 132 1.43 -22.36 7.81
N THR A 133 0.45 -22.68 6.95
CA THR A 133 -0.93 -22.85 7.34
C THR A 133 -1.10 -24.15 8.14
N GLU A 134 -2.25 -24.34 8.80
CA GLU A 134 -2.62 -25.64 9.45
C GLU A 134 -2.52 -26.85 8.50
N LYS A 135 -2.66 -26.64 7.20
CA LYS A 135 -2.53 -27.68 6.17
C LYS A 135 -1.09 -27.85 5.65
N GLY A 136 -0.12 -27.18 6.23
CA GLY A 136 1.29 -27.25 5.88
C GLY A 136 1.69 -26.46 4.63
N ALA A 137 0.78 -25.73 3.98
CA ALA A 137 1.12 -24.86 2.84
C ALA A 137 1.74 -23.54 3.31
N VAL A 138 2.61 -22.93 2.52
CA VAL A 138 3.20 -21.62 2.83
C VAL A 138 2.10 -20.55 2.88
N LEU A 139 2.10 -19.73 3.94
CA LEU A 139 1.17 -18.62 4.10
C LEU A 139 1.26 -17.63 2.93
N SER A 140 0.12 -17.18 2.42
CA SER A 140 0.05 -16.31 1.23
C SER A 140 0.85 -15.01 1.40
N GLY A 141 0.82 -14.40 2.59
CA GLY A 141 1.51 -13.13 2.88
C GLY A 141 3.04 -13.21 2.92
N ILE A 142 3.63 -14.42 2.95
CA ILE A 142 5.08 -14.65 3.00
C ILE A 142 5.58 -15.52 1.84
N ARG A 143 4.66 -16.11 1.08
CA ARG A 143 4.94 -17.12 0.05
C ARG A 143 5.99 -16.66 -0.95
N ASP A 144 5.84 -15.47 -1.49
CA ASP A 144 6.72 -14.96 -2.54
C ASP A 144 8.17 -14.77 -2.05
N TYR A 145 8.34 -14.44 -0.76
CA TYR A 145 9.67 -14.34 -0.13
C TYR A 145 10.28 -15.71 0.11
N VAL A 146 9.50 -16.69 0.56
CA VAL A 146 9.99 -18.04 0.81
C VAL A 146 10.38 -18.75 -0.50
N TYR A 147 9.59 -18.56 -1.58
CA TYR A 147 9.92 -19.09 -2.90
C TYR A 147 11.14 -18.37 -3.51
N ASP A 148 11.36 -17.09 -3.23
CA ASP A 148 12.56 -16.36 -3.60
C ASP A 148 13.82 -16.98 -2.94
N VAL A 149 13.75 -17.28 -1.63
CA VAL A 149 14.84 -17.98 -0.90
C VAL A 149 15.07 -19.39 -1.48
N ALA A 150 13.99 -20.13 -1.79
CA ALA A 150 14.10 -21.46 -2.38
C ALA A 150 14.78 -21.42 -3.77
N PHE A 151 14.46 -20.42 -4.60
CA PHE A 151 15.12 -20.21 -5.88
C PHE A 151 16.62 -19.96 -5.70
N GLN A 152 17.00 -19.08 -4.78
CA GLN A 152 18.40 -18.78 -4.49
C GLN A 152 19.12 -20.01 -3.95
N LYS A 153 18.52 -20.74 -2.99
CA LYS A 153 19.10 -21.97 -2.44
C LYS A 153 19.35 -23.00 -3.53
N TYR A 154 18.38 -23.19 -4.44
CA TYR A 154 18.54 -24.08 -5.59
C TYR A 154 19.71 -23.68 -6.48
N VAL A 155 19.77 -22.42 -6.91
CA VAL A 155 20.85 -21.93 -7.80
C VAL A 155 22.21 -22.04 -7.11
N VAL A 156 22.32 -21.65 -5.81
CA VAL A 156 23.56 -21.72 -5.03
C VAL A 156 24.03 -23.16 -4.89
N CYS A 157 23.15 -24.08 -4.51
CA CYS A 157 23.52 -25.51 -4.34
C CYS A 157 24.05 -26.13 -5.65
N GLU A 158 23.38 -25.88 -6.76
CA GLU A 158 23.79 -26.44 -8.06
C GLU A 158 25.07 -25.75 -8.59
N ALA A 159 25.21 -24.43 -8.40
CA ALA A 159 26.41 -23.71 -8.76
C ALA A 159 27.63 -24.19 -7.95
N LEU A 160 27.50 -24.43 -6.65
CA LEU A 160 28.57 -24.94 -5.80
C LEU A 160 29.05 -26.34 -6.21
N LYS A 161 28.11 -27.23 -6.55
CA LYS A 161 28.44 -28.57 -7.09
C LYS A 161 29.26 -28.48 -8.38
N ALA A 162 28.88 -27.56 -9.27
CA ALA A 162 29.60 -27.34 -10.52
C ALA A 162 30.97 -26.68 -10.35
N LEU A 163 31.09 -25.71 -9.42
CA LEU A 163 32.31 -24.95 -9.18
C LEU A 163 33.35 -25.71 -8.37
N PHE A 164 32.92 -26.61 -7.48
CA PHE A 164 33.73 -27.33 -6.51
C PHE A 164 33.35 -28.81 -6.42
N PRO A 165 33.50 -29.59 -7.50
CA PRO A 165 32.98 -30.97 -7.58
C PRO A 165 33.56 -31.93 -6.52
N GLU A 166 34.73 -31.61 -5.98
CA GLU A 166 35.44 -32.40 -4.93
C GLU A 166 34.96 -32.06 -3.51
N ARG A 167 34.09 -31.05 -3.34
CA ARG A 167 33.61 -30.58 -2.02
C ARG A 167 32.10 -30.76 -1.89
N GLN A 168 31.65 -31.10 -0.70
CA GLN A 168 30.22 -31.16 -0.38
C GLN A 168 29.87 -30.04 0.60
N PHE A 169 29.27 -28.99 0.08
CA PHE A 169 28.81 -27.88 0.91
C PHE A 169 27.43 -28.16 1.51
N LYS A 170 27.26 -27.80 2.77
CA LYS A 170 25.98 -27.80 3.47
C LYS A 170 25.43 -26.39 3.45
N VAL A 171 24.43 -26.13 2.61
CA VAL A 171 23.79 -24.81 2.48
C VAL A 171 22.56 -24.74 3.36
N LYS A 172 22.52 -23.78 4.27
CA LYS A 172 21.33 -23.41 5.05
C LYS A 172 20.83 -22.05 4.59
N ALA A 173 19.53 -21.86 4.53
CA ALA A 173 18.90 -20.63 4.09
C ALA A 173 18.04 -20.01 5.21
N ALA A 174 18.08 -18.68 5.31
CA ALA A 174 17.22 -17.91 6.22
C ALA A 174 16.59 -16.73 5.49
N LEU A 175 15.44 -16.33 5.98
CA LEU A 175 14.78 -15.08 5.64
C LEU A 175 14.95 -14.11 6.81
N MET A 176 15.72 -13.03 6.64
CA MET A 176 15.96 -12.02 7.66
C MET A 176 14.97 -10.88 7.49
N MET A 177 14.21 -10.59 8.54
CA MET A 177 13.14 -9.59 8.50
C MET A 177 13.18 -8.68 9.72
N ALA A 178 12.48 -7.53 9.61
CA ALA A 178 12.28 -6.63 10.72
C ALA A 178 11.42 -7.30 11.80
N ASP A 179 11.95 -7.42 13.02
CA ASP A 179 11.34 -8.16 14.12
C ASP A 179 10.54 -7.22 15.03
N LYS A 180 9.21 -7.32 14.99
CA LYS A 180 8.30 -6.52 15.83
C LYS A 180 8.42 -6.83 17.33
N GLY A 181 9.04 -7.94 17.70
CA GLY A 181 9.35 -8.27 19.09
C GLY A 181 10.52 -7.47 19.64
N LYS A 182 11.35 -6.88 18.79
CA LYS A 182 12.55 -6.12 19.16
C LYS A 182 12.26 -4.64 19.39
N VAL A 183 13.05 -4.01 20.25
CA VAL A 183 12.90 -2.59 20.62
C VAL A 183 14.23 -1.90 20.36
N ALA A 184 14.22 -0.76 19.68
CA ALA A 184 15.42 0.03 19.43
C ALA A 184 15.95 0.60 20.75
N ASP A 185 17.22 0.32 21.06
CA ASP A 185 17.95 0.79 22.23
C ASP A 185 18.80 2.04 21.94
N CYS A 186 18.68 2.57 20.71
CA CYS A 186 19.31 3.81 20.30
C CYS A 186 18.34 4.65 19.46
N PRO A 187 18.47 5.99 19.49
CA PRO A 187 17.63 6.86 18.70
C PRO A 187 18.06 6.88 17.23
N ARG A 188 17.07 7.11 16.34
CA ARG A 188 17.32 7.50 14.96
C ARG A 188 18.10 6.49 14.12
N VAL A 189 17.79 5.18 14.28
CA VAL A 189 18.47 4.10 13.55
C VAL A 189 18.48 4.35 12.03
N ASN A 190 17.39 4.87 11.48
CA ASN A 190 17.27 5.19 10.06
C ASN A 190 18.18 6.34 9.59
N GLN A 191 18.64 7.25 10.46
CA GLN A 191 19.55 8.35 10.09
C GLN A 191 20.96 7.89 9.77
N TYR A 192 21.36 6.70 10.20
CA TYR A 192 22.65 6.14 9.86
C TYR A 192 22.74 5.69 8.40
N PHE A 193 21.63 5.68 7.67
CA PHE A 193 21.55 5.22 6.29
C PHE A 193 20.85 6.26 5.41
N LYS A 194 21.63 7.15 4.80
CA LYS A 194 21.11 8.13 3.84
C LYS A 194 20.95 7.52 2.47
N ILE A 195 19.83 7.85 1.81
CA ILE A 195 19.59 7.46 0.43
C ILE A 195 19.93 8.64 -0.47
N GLU A 196 20.88 8.44 -1.39
CA GLU A 196 21.23 9.43 -2.42
C GLU A 196 21.05 8.83 -3.82
N ARG A 197 20.85 9.70 -4.81
CA ARG A 197 20.86 9.28 -6.22
C ARG A 197 22.25 9.42 -6.81
N LYS A 198 22.78 8.35 -7.38
CA LYS A 198 24.00 8.38 -8.17
C LYS A 198 23.74 7.73 -9.53
N ASN A 199 23.95 8.49 -10.60
CA ASN A 199 23.67 8.03 -11.97
C ASN A 199 22.24 7.48 -12.19
N GLY A 200 21.24 8.13 -11.55
CA GLY A 200 19.81 7.75 -11.66
C GLY A 200 19.39 6.58 -10.77
N ARG A 201 20.33 5.93 -10.05
CA ARG A 201 20.04 4.78 -9.17
C ARG A 201 20.16 5.16 -7.69
N PRO A 202 19.35 4.55 -6.82
CA PRO A 202 19.49 4.74 -5.38
C PRO A 202 20.82 4.14 -4.90
N GLN A 203 21.49 4.88 -4.04
CA GLN A 203 22.69 4.43 -3.32
C GLN A 203 22.55 4.79 -1.84
N ILE A 204 22.85 3.84 -0.96
CA ILE A 204 22.89 4.10 0.47
C ILE A 204 24.28 4.60 0.86
N ILE A 205 24.30 5.66 1.64
CA ILE A 205 25.51 6.17 2.30
C ILE A 205 25.41 5.90 3.78
N ARG A 206 26.33 5.11 4.30
CA ARG A 206 26.47 4.92 5.74
C ARG A 206 27.04 6.18 6.36
N MET A 207 26.32 6.70 7.35
CA MET A 207 26.75 7.86 8.10
C MET A 207 27.79 7.46 9.18
N PRO A 208 28.64 8.39 9.62
CA PRO A 208 29.54 8.16 10.74
C PRO A 208 28.79 7.63 11.97
N GLY A 209 29.28 6.54 12.55
CA GLY A 209 28.63 5.88 13.69
C GLY A 209 27.71 4.72 13.33
N ALA A 210 27.39 4.47 12.06
CA ALA A 210 26.55 3.33 11.65
C ALA A 210 27.10 1.98 12.14
N GLU A 211 28.43 1.82 12.20
CA GLU A 211 29.09 0.58 12.65
C GLU A 211 28.83 0.26 14.14
N GLN A 212 28.43 1.25 14.95
CA GLN A 212 28.06 1.03 16.35
C GLN A 212 26.75 0.24 16.49
N LEU A 213 25.88 0.25 15.46
CA LEU A 213 24.64 -0.52 15.47
C LEU A 213 24.86 -2.04 15.55
N LYS A 214 26.07 -2.52 15.25
CA LYS A 214 26.43 -3.92 15.43
C LYS A 214 26.38 -4.36 16.89
N ASP A 215 26.67 -3.46 17.81
CA ASP A 215 26.71 -3.71 19.25
C ASP A 215 25.39 -3.33 19.97
N GLN A 216 24.40 -2.86 19.22
CA GLN A 216 23.07 -2.50 19.71
C GLN A 216 22.08 -3.66 19.54
N GLU A 217 20.84 -3.49 20.04
CA GLU A 217 19.79 -4.48 19.85
C GLU A 217 19.51 -4.73 18.35
N HIS A 218 19.62 -5.98 17.93
CA HIS A 218 19.41 -6.35 16.54
C HIS A 218 17.92 -6.33 16.21
N LEU A 219 17.47 -5.32 15.46
CA LEU A 219 16.11 -5.12 15.02
C LEU A 219 15.69 -6.05 13.87
N LEU A 220 16.65 -6.73 13.26
CA LEU A 220 16.45 -7.70 12.20
C LEU A 220 16.78 -9.09 12.71
N THR A 221 15.89 -10.04 12.48
CA THR A 221 16.07 -11.43 12.92
C THR A 221 16.11 -12.37 11.72
N PRO A 222 17.14 -13.26 11.59
CA PRO A 222 17.13 -14.32 10.60
C PRO A 222 16.25 -15.48 11.08
N PHE A 223 15.27 -15.87 10.27
CA PHE A 223 14.36 -16.98 10.51
C PHE A 223 14.87 -18.22 9.76
N TRP A 224 15.55 -19.12 10.48
CA TRP A 224 16.15 -20.35 9.94
C TRP A 224 15.15 -21.45 9.67
N GLU A 225 13.93 -21.34 10.18
CA GLU A 225 12.81 -22.26 9.94
C GLU A 225 12.44 -22.34 8.45
N VAL A 226 12.78 -21.33 7.68
CA VAL A 226 12.59 -21.27 6.22
C VAL A 226 13.44 -22.32 5.48
N ASP A 227 14.57 -22.77 6.06
CA ASP A 227 15.48 -23.73 5.43
C ASP A 227 14.81 -25.03 5.03
N ALA A 228 14.13 -25.67 5.98
CA ALA A 228 13.38 -26.92 5.74
C ALA A 228 12.23 -26.72 4.74
N ILE A 229 11.57 -25.56 4.79
CA ILE A 229 10.49 -25.20 3.85
C ILE A 229 11.06 -25.08 2.42
N CYS A 230 12.23 -24.46 2.26
CA CYS A 230 12.90 -24.37 0.97
C CYS A 230 13.27 -25.75 0.42
N ASP A 231 13.76 -26.67 1.28
CA ASP A 231 14.08 -28.04 0.87
C ASP A 231 12.83 -28.80 0.39
N ASP A 232 11.69 -28.61 1.06
CA ASP A 232 10.43 -29.21 0.64
C ASP A 232 9.88 -28.62 -0.66
N ILE A 233 10.05 -27.29 -0.87
CA ILE A 233 9.71 -26.64 -2.13
C ILE A 233 10.56 -27.20 -3.28
N ILE A 234 11.89 -27.23 -3.12
CA ILE A 234 12.83 -27.70 -4.15
C ILE A 234 12.56 -29.17 -4.49
N ALA A 235 12.27 -29.98 -3.48
CA ALA A 235 11.97 -31.41 -3.66
C ALA A 235 10.55 -31.70 -4.16
N GLY A 236 9.70 -30.68 -4.33
CA GLY A 236 8.30 -30.87 -4.78
C GLY A 236 7.35 -31.44 -3.74
N ARG A 237 7.69 -31.38 -2.45
CA ARG A 237 6.89 -31.95 -1.36
C ARG A 237 5.99 -30.92 -0.64
N MET A 238 6.15 -29.62 -0.96
CA MET A 238 5.40 -28.55 -0.27
C MET A 238 3.90 -28.61 -0.64
N PRO A 239 2.97 -28.73 0.34
CA PRO A 239 1.55 -28.71 0.08
C PRO A 239 1.09 -27.41 -0.61
N GLY A 240 0.23 -27.52 -1.63
CA GLY A 240 -0.29 -26.39 -2.40
C GLY A 240 0.68 -25.82 -3.44
N GLN A 241 1.86 -26.42 -3.59
CA GLN A 241 2.85 -25.99 -4.57
C GLN A 241 2.34 -26.10 -6.01
N GLU A 242 1.58 -27.13 -6.32
CA GLU A 242 0.97 -27.34 -7.64
C GLU A 242 0.04 -26.18 -8.03
N VAL A 243 -0.70 -25.62 -7.08
CA VAL A 243 -1.56 -24.45 -7.32
C VAL A 243 -0.70 -23.21 -7.56
N THR A 244 0.37 -23.04 -6.78
CA THR A 244 1.30 -21.90 -6.90
C THR A 244 2.04 -21.90 -8.23
N LEU A 245 2.46 -23.07 -8.72
CA LEU A 245 3.30 -23.23 -9.90
C LEU A 245 2.52 -23.71 -11.16
N GLY A 246 1.19 -23.60 -11.14
CA GLY A 246 0.35 -23.97 -12.28
C GLY A 246 0.47 -25.45 -12.68
N GLY A 247 0.41 -26.36 -11.71
CA GLY A 247 0.48 -27.80 -11.91
C GLY A 247 1.90 -28.38 -12.03
N ARG A 248 2.94 -27.55 -11.89
CA ARG A 248 4.35 -27.96 -12.05
C ARG A 248 5.02 -28.21 -10.71
N GLN A 249 6.11 -28.98 -10.72
CA GLN A 249 7.07 -29.02 -9.63
C GLN A 249 8.08 -27.87 -9.75
N PHE A 250 8.73 -27.51 -8.66
CA PHE A 250 9.59 -26.32 -8.57
C PHE A 250 10.75 -26.33 -9.58
N VAL A 251 11.59 -27.36 -9.61
CA VAL A 251 12.74 -27.40 -10.50
C VAL A 251 12.35 -27.40 -11.98
N PRO A 252 11.39 -28.22 -12.45
CA PRO A 252 10.83 -28.11 -13.79
C PRO A 252 10.27 -26.71 -14.12
N PHE A 253 9.54 -26.08 -13.18
CA PHE A 253 9.03 -24.72 -13.36
C PHE A 253 10.17 -23.71 -13.58
N VAL A 254 11.19 -23.72 -12.72
CA VAL A 254 12.35 -22.82 -12.85
C VAL A 254 13.02 -22.97 -14.20
N LYS A 255 13.28 -24.21 -14.64
CA LYS A 255 13.93 -24.49 -15.93
C LYS A 255 13.10 -24.02 -17.12
N GLU A 256 11.81 -24.34 -17.13
CA GLU A 256 10.90 -23.93 -18.20
C GLU A 256 10.80 -22.39 -18.28
N MET A 257 10.63 -21.70 -17.15
CA MET A 257 10.54 -20.25 -17.12
C MET A 257 11.85 -19.57 -17.52
N ALA A 258 12.99 -20.14 -17.12
CA ALA A 258 14.31 -19.66 -17.54
C ALA A 258 14.51 -19.77 -19.05
N GLU A 259 14.17 -20.92 -19.64
CA GLU A 259 14.23 -21.13 -21.10
C GLU A 259 13.33 -20.13 -21.83
N ARG A 260 12.06 -20.00 -21.45
CA ARG A 260 11.13 -19.03 -22.05
C ARG A 260 11.67 -17.61 -22.04
N TYR A 261 12.19 -17.17 -20.90
CA TYR A 261 12.70 -15.81 -20.74
C TYR A 261 14.00 -15.56 -21.52
N CYS A 262 14.97 -16.47 -21.41
CA CYS A 262 16.29 -16.30 -22.04
C CYS A 262 16.19 -16.42 -23.58
N GLU A 263 15.32 -17.27 -24.08
CA GLU A 263 15.04 -17.42 -25.52
C GLU A 263 14.00 -16.44 -26.06
N GLN A 264 13.44 -15.58 -25.21
CA GLN A 264 12.42 -14.59 -25.57
C GLN A 264 11.16 -15.22 -26.21
N GLN A 265 10.80 -16.40 -25.79
CA GLN A 265 9.58 -17.06 -26.26
C GLN A 265 8.34 -16.32 -25.75
N GLN A 266 7.39 -16.03 -26.64
CA GLN A 266 6.07 -15.53 -26.26
C GLN A 266 5.09 -16.71 -26.20
N VAL A 267 4.52 -16.96 -25.03
CA VAL A 267 3.62 -18.09 -24.79
C VAL A 267 2.29 -17.58 -24.28
N PHE A 268 1.22 -17.85 -25.02
CA PHE A 268 -0.15 -17.45 -24.71
C PHE A 268 -1.07 -18.63 -24.42
N SER A 269 -0.61 -19.85 -24.65
CA SER A 269 -1.45 -21.07 -24.56
C SER A 269 -1.83 -21.47 -23.14
N ASP A 270 -1.10 -21.01 -22.13
CA ASP A 270 -1.27 -21.37 -20.72
C ASP A 270 -1.73 -20.21 -19.83
N ILE A 271 -2.27 -19.15 -20.44
CA ILE A 271 -2.80 -18.00 -19.69
C ILE A 271 -4.07 -18.42 -18.95
N GLN A 272 -4.03 -18.24 -17.63
CA GLN A 272 -5.19 -18.41 -16.76
C GLN A 272 -5.56 -17.06 -16.14
N LEU A 273 -6.75 -16.58 -16.51
CA LEU A 273 -7.30 -15.37 -15.91
C LEU A 273 -7.61 -15.59 -14.43
N GLY A 274 -7.25 -14.63 -13.61
CA GLY A 274 -7.46 -14.65 -12.17
C GLY A 274 -7.49 -13.22 -11.62
N THR A 275 -7.81 -13.07 -10.33
CA THR A 275 -7.86 -11.74 -9.68
C THR A 275 -6.51 -11.00 -9.71
N LYS A 276 -5.39 -11.74 -9.88
CA LYS A 276 -4.06 -11.16 -10.10
C LYS A 276 -3.97 -10.36 -11.41
N CYS A 277 -4.82 -10.67 -12.41
CA CYS A 277 -4.84 -9.93 -13.67
C CYS A 277 -5.32 -8.49 -13.47
N PHE A 278 -6.19 -8.23 -12.48
CA PHE A 278 -6.66 -6.88 -12.15
C PHE A 278 -5.57 -5.97 -11.55
N LYS A 279 -4.41 -6.53 -11.22
CA LYS A 279 -3.21 -5.83 -10.75
C LYS A 279 -2.02 -6.07 -11.69
N CYS A 280 -2.28 -6.36 -12.96
CA CYS A 280 -1.23 -6.56 -13.93
C CYS A 280 -0.60 -5.21 -14.29
N PRO A 281 0.72 -5.01 -14.18
CA PRO A 281 1.33 -3.71 -14.48
C PRO A 281 1.49 -3.44 -15.97
N TYR A 282 1.27 -4.43 -16.83
CA TYR A 282 1.54 -4.34 -18.27
C TYR A 282 0.35 -3.78 -19.07
N TYR A 283 -0.40 -2.85 -18.50
CA TYR A 283 -1.46 -2.13 -19.20
C TYR A 283 -0.99 -0.75 -19.66
N LYS A 284 -1.57 -0.28 -20.75
CA LYS A 284 -1.32 1.05 -21.30
C LYS A 284 -2.14 2.09 -20.53
N SER A 285 -1.47 3.02 -19.88
CA SER A 285 -2.12 4.14 -19.21
C SER A 285 -2.41 5.29 -20.21
N GLU A 286 -3.23 6.26 -19.79
CA GLU A 286 -3.49 7.49 -20.57
C GLU A 286 -2.28 8.46 -20.59
N CYS A 287 -1.18 8.09 -19.95
CA CYS A 287 0.03 8.87 -19.85
C CYS A 287 0.71 9.02 -21.24
N LEU A 288 1.24 10.20 -21.54
CA LEU A 288 1.94 10.48 -22.82
C LEU A 288 3.12 9.53 -23.09
N GLU A 289 3.82 9.08 -22.03
CA GLU A 289 4.93 8.13 -22.14
C GLU A 289 4.50 6.75 -22.66
N ASP A 290 3.25 6.36 -22.38
CA ASP A 290 2.69 5.09 -22.83
C ASP A 290 2.02 5.18 -24.21
N ALA A 291 1.87 6.38 -24.77
CA ALA A 291 1.09 6.59 -26.01
C ALA A 291 1.56 5.70 -27.19
N GLN A 292 2.86 5.41 -27.28
CA GLN A 292 3.46 4.57 -28.31
C GLN A 292 3.79 3.14 -27.86
N LYS A 293 3.48 2.80 -26.61
CA LYS A 293 3.73 1.47 -26.05
C LYS A 293 2.64 0.48 -26.45
N LEU A 294 2.99 -0.81 -26.41
CA LEU A 294 2.04 -1.92 -26.54
C LEU A 294 1.35 -2.20 -25.20
N ASP A 295 0.15 -2.76 -25.26
CA ASP A 295 -0.66 -3.13 -24.09
C ASP A 295 -0.63 -4.64 -23.87
N GLY A 296 0.21 -5.09 -22.94
CA GLY A 296 0.33 -6.52 -22.61
C GLY A 296 -0.88 -7.08 -21.88
N TYR A 297 -1.63 -6.26 -21.15
CA TYR A 297 -2.87 -6.66 -20.51
C TYR A 297 -3.94 -6.99 -21.56
N ASP A 298 -4.15 -6.09 -22.53
CA ASP A 298 -5.10 -6.32 -23.63
C ASP A 298 -4.73 -7.57 -24.44
N GLU A 299 -3.45 -7.77 -24.78
CA GLU A 299 -2.98 -8.97 -25.48
C GLU A 299 -3.27 -10.26 -24.69
N CYS A 300 -3.00 -10.27 -23.38
CA CYS A 300 -3.28 -11.41 -22.51
C CYS A 300 -4.77 -11.76 -22.47
N TRP A 301 -5.62 -10.76 -22.28
CA TRP A 301 -7.07 -10.98 -22.17
C TRP A 301 -7.65 -11.47 -23.50
N ARG A 302 -7.25 -10.90 -24.64
CA ARG A 302 -7.66 -11.37 -25.96
C ARG A 302 -7.25 -12.81 -26.20
N ALA A 303 -6.00 -13.15 -25.89
CA ALA A 303 -5.50 -14.52 -26.08
C ALA A 303 -6.22 -15.54 -25.16
N ALA A 304 -6.41 -15.19 -23.87
CA ALA A 304 -7.04 -16.09 -22.90
C ALA A 304 -8.52 -16.35 -23.17
N THR A 305 -9.21 -15.41 -23.81
CA THR A 305 -10.65 -15.50 -24.05
C THR A 305 -11.04 -15.81 -25.49
N ALA A 306 -10.08 -15.95 -26.41
CA ALA A 306 -10.32 -16.14 -27.85
C ALA A 306 -11.25 -17.33 -28.20
N GLY A 307 -11.24 -18.39 -27.36
CA GLY A 307 -12.09 -19.59 -27.54
C GLY A 307 -13.39 -19.59 -26.75
N SER A 308 -13.71 -18.51 -26.05
CA SER A 308 -14.92 -18.41 -25.23
C SER A 308 -16.15 -18.01 -26.05
N ALA A 309 -17.35 -18.24 -25.51
CA ALA A 309 -18.60 -17.83 -26.13
C ALA A 309 -18.71 -16.29 -26.24
N GLU A 310 -18.13 -15.58 -25.28
CA GLU A 310 -18.05 -14.11 -25.26
C GLU A 310 -16.61 -13.68 -25.07
N PRO A 311 -15.79 -13.57 -26.14
CA PRO A 311 -14.42 -13.12 -26.07
C PRO A 311 -14.31 -11.71 -25.48
N TYR A 312 -13.20 -11.45 -24.84
CA TYR A 312 -12.85 -10.09 -24.43
C TYR A 312 -12.81 -9.17 -25.65
N THR A 313 -13.56 -8.09 -25.54
CA THR A 313 -13.59 -7.00 -26.51
C THR A 313 -13.27 -5.70 -25.79
N ASP A 314 -13.36 -4.59 -26.47
CA ASP A 314 -13.09 -3.28 -25.89
C ASP A 314 -13.92 -3.05 -24.59
N TYR A 315 -13.23 -2.93 -23.47
CA TYR A 315 -13.83 -2.73 -22.15
C TYR A 315 -14.41 -1.33 -21.95
N THR A 316 -14.10 -0.39 -22.83
CA THR A 316 -14.71 0.96 -22.78
C THR A 316 -16.21 0.91 -23.12
N ALA A 317 -16.62 -0.05 -23.93
CA ALA A 317 -18.00 -0.27 -24.32
C ALA A 317 -18.76 -1.22 -23.38
N ARG A 318 -18.04 -2.08 -22.64
CA ARG A 318 -18.64 -3.11 -21.78
C ARG A 318 -17.81 -3.28 -20.50
N PRO A 319 -18.29 -2.78 -19.34
CA PRO A 319 -17.51 -2.75 -18.10
C PRO A 319 -17.07 -4.13 -17.63
N LEU A 320 -15.79 -4.25 -17.27
CA LEU A 320 -15.17 -5.47 -16.75
C LEU A 320 -15.52 -5.70 -15.27
N LEU A 321 -15.50 -6.98 -14.86
CA LEU A 321 -15.59 -7.43 -13.47
C LEU A 321 -14.53 -6.77 -12.56
N GLU A 322 -13.40 -6.33 -13.12
CA GLU A 322 -12.37 -5.57 -12.41
C GLU A 322 -12.94 -4.34 -11.71
N THR A 323 -13.82 -3.61 -12.40
CA THR A 323 -14.42 -2.36 -11.88
C THR A 323 -15.45 -2.59 -10.78
N LEU A 324 -15.86 -3.85 -10.52
CA LEU A 324 -16.78 -4.15 -9.42
C LEU A 324 -16.13 -3.83 -8.07
N TRP A 325 -16.88 -3.18 -7.20
CA TRP A 325 -16.41 -2.89 -5.85
C TRP A 325 -16.02 -4.17 -5.08
N GLY A 326 -14.80 -4.21 -4.56
CA GLY A 326 -14.26 -5.37 -3.83
C GLY A 326 -14.95 -5.58 -2.48
N GLY A 327 -15.19 -4.51 -1.72
CA GLY A 327 -15.82 -4.54 -0.40
C GLY A 327 -15.27 -5.62 0.53
N GLU A 328 -16.11 -6.13 1.41
CA GLU A 328 -15.78 -7.21 2.37
C GLU A 328 -15.62 -8.61 1.70
N GLY A 329 -15.60 -8.70 0.37
CA GLY A 329 -15.59 -10.00 -0.31
C GLY A 329 -14.77 -10.04 -1.60
N PRO A 330 -13.42 -9.89 -1.53
CA PRO A 330 -12.58 -10.00 -2.72
C PRO A 330 -12.70 -11.38 -3.41
N TRP A 331 -13.14 -12.41 -2.68
CA TRP A 331 -13.44 -13.74 -3.21
C TRP A 331 -14.57 -13.75 -4.26
N VAL A 332 -15.48 -12.77 -4.25
CA VAL A 332 -16.60 -12.68 -5.19
C VAL A 332 -16.09 -12.59 -6.63
N LYS A 333 -15.15 -11.67 -6.89
CA LYS A 333 -14.54 -11.53 -8.23
C LYS A 333 -13.85 -12.82 -8.68
N GLY A 334 -13.10 -13.47 -7.80
CA GLY A 334 -12.41 -14.72 -8.10
C GLY A 334 -13.38 -15.88 -8.40
N LYS A 335 -14.50 -15.96 -7.65
CA LYS A 335 -15.55 -16.95 -7.89
C LYS A 335 -16.19 -16.76 -9.27
N ILE A 336 -16.55 -15.53 -9.62
CA ILE A 336 -17.20 -15.20 -10.89
C ILE A 336 -16.24 -15.46 -12.05
N LEU A 337 -15.01 -14.95 -11.96
CA LEU A 337 -13.98 -15.13 -12.98
C LEU A 337 -13.68 -16.61 -13.25
N GLY A 338 -13.69 -17.45 -12.20
CA GLY A 338 -13.53 -18.90 -12.32
C GLY A 338 -14.65 -19.62 -13.07
N THR A 339 -15.78 -18.95 -13.33
CA THR A 339 -16.87 -19.48 -14.17
C THR A 339 -16.78 -19.03 -15.63
N GLY A 340 -15.72 -18.31 -16.03
CA GLY A 340 -15.57 -17.80 -17.38
C GLY A 340 -16.40 -16.56 -17.68
N ARG A 341 -16.76 -15.78 -16.65
CA ARG A 341 -17.49 -14.52 -16.77
C ARG A 341 -16.61 -13.37 -16.33
N TRP A 342 -16.48 -12.33 -17.14
CA TRP A 342 -15.60 -11.18 -16.90
C TRP A 342 -16.21 -9.81 -17.14
N PHE A 343 -17.45 -9.74 -17.70
CA PHE A 343 -18.19 -8.48 -17.83
C PHE A 343 -19.21 -8.32 -16.71
N LEU A 344 -19.51 -7.08 -16.34
CA LEU A 344 -20.49 -6.79 -15.26
C LEU A 344 -21.90 -7.26 -15.61
N ASP A 345 -22.33 -7.15 -16.87
CA ASP A 345 -23.65 -7.56 -17.35
C ASP A 345 -23.87 -9.10 -17.35
N GLN A 346 -22.80 -9.88 -17.12
CA GLN A 346 -22.88 -11.34 -16.97
C GLN A 346 -23.16 -11.76 -15.51
N ILE A 347 -23.19 -10.82 -14.56
CA ILE A 347 -23.30 -11.10 -13.12
C ILE A 347 -24.77 -11.05 -12.72
N THR A 348 -25.21 -12.02 -11.93
CA THR A 348 -26.54 -12.08 -11.34
C THR A 348 -26.50 -11.72 -9.86
N LEU A 349 -27.65 -11.34 -9.29
CA LEU A 349 -27.75 -11.08 -7.85
C LEU A 349 -27.32 -12.29 -7.01
N ASP A 350 -27.64 -13.52 -7.47
CA ASP A 350 -27.26 -14.77 -6.78
C ASP A 350 -25.73 -14.97 -6.67
N ASP A 351 -24.96 -14.44 -7.62
CA ASP A 351 -23.49 -14.48 -7.55
C ASP A 351 -22.94 -13.67 -6.39
N LEU A 352 -23.66 -12.64 -5.97
CA LEU A 352 -23.26 -11.67 -4.97
C LEU A 352 -23.73 -11.99 -3.56
N LEU A 353 -24.71 -12.89 -3.41
CA LEU A 353 -25.27 -13.24 -2.11
C LEU A 353 -24.22 -13.78 -1.14
N PRO A 354 -24.24 -13.35 0.13
CA PRO A 354 -23.34 -13.85 1.15
C PRO A 354 -23.65 -15.32 1.45
N LYS A 355 -22.61 -16.12 1.74
CA LYS A 355 -22.77 -17.55 2.11
C LYS A 355 -23.65 -17.75 3.35
N THR A 356 -23.61 -16.79 4.27
CA THR A 356 -24.42 -16.78 5.48
C THR A 356 -25.08 -15.42 5.60
N PRO A 357 -26.40 -15.34 5.59
CA PRO A 357 -27.12 -14.09 5.80
C PRO A 357 -26.77 -13.51 7.19
N LYS A 358 -26.60 -12.19 7.26
CA LYS A 358 -26.44 -11.50 8.55
C LYS A 358 -27.78 -11.54 9.30
N THR A 359 -27.74 -11.80 10.60
CA THR A 359 -28.93 -11.83 11.47
C THR A 359 -29.45 -10.43 11.81
N GLU A 360 -28.56 -9.42 11.74
CA GLU A 360 -28.90 -8.01 11.98
C GLU A 360 -28.74 -7.22 10.70
N VAL A 361 -29.83 -6.67 10.20
CA VAL A 361 -29.87 -5.82 9.01
C VAL A 361 -29.80 -4.37 9.48
N LYS A 362 -28.77 -3.64 9.06
CA LYS A 362 -28.64 -2.20 9.31
C LYS A 362 -29.32 -1.42 8.17
N PRO A 363 -29.82 -0.19 8.42
CA PRO A 363 -30.38 0.67 7.36
C PRO A 363 -29.40 0.91 6.21
N GLY A 364 -29.90 1.01 4.98
CA GLY A 364 -29.13 1.23 3.77
C GLY A 364 -28.58 -0.04 3.11
N LEU A 365 -27.75 0.13 2.10
CA LEU A 365 -27.21 -0.97 1.29
C LEU A 365 -26.30 -1.90 2.08
N GLU A 366 -26.63 -3.18 2.08
CA GLU A 366 -25.65 -4.22 2.42
C GLU A 366 -24.61 -4.36 1.29
N PRO A 367 -23.40 -4.88 1.55
CA PRO A 367 -22.33 -4.93 0.55
C PRO A 367 -22.71 -5.60 -0.78
N TYR A 368 -23.52 -6.66 -0.74
CA TYR A 368 -23.96 -7.34 -1.96
C TYR A 368 -24.97 -6.51 -2.76
N LEU A 369 -25.88 -5.78 -2.07
CA LEU A 369 -26.82 -4.87 -2.72
C LEU A 369 -26.12 -3.66 -3.32
N ARG A 370 -25.09 -3.13 -2.66
CA ARG A 370 -24.27 -2.06 -3.22
C ARG A 370 -23.59 -2.49 -4.52
N ARG A 371 -23.04 -3.71 -4.60
CA ARG A 371 -22.50 -4.26 -5.84
C ARG A 371 -23.56 -4.38 -6.91
N TRP A 372 -24.75 -4.82 -6.53
CA TRP A 372 -25.86 -4.94 -7.46
C TRP A 372 -26.31 -3.59 -8.02
N VAL A 373 -26.43 -2.57 -7.18
CA VAL A 373 -26.69 -1.18 -7.60
C VAL A 373 -25.61 -0.68 -8.56
N GLN A 374 -24.34 -0.96 -8.28
CA GLN A 374 -23.22 -0.63 -9.17
C GLN A 374 -23.41 -1.28 -10.55
N ILE A 375 -23.70 -2.57 -10.58
CA ILE A 375 -23.90 -3.31 -11.85
C ILE A 375 -25.07 -2.71 -12.62
N ALA A 376 -26.22 -2.56 -11.99
CA ALA A 376 -27.43 -2.05 -12.64
C ALA A 376 -27.22 -0.64 -13.25
N LEU A 377 -26.56 0.25 -12.51
CA LEU A 377 -26.25 1.59 -13.00
C LEU A 377 -25.16 1.60 -14.10
N ALA A 378 -24.18 0.72 -14.02
CA ALA A 378 -23.13 0.61 -15.02
C ALA A 378 -23.58 -0.05 -16.32
N THR A 379 -24.59 -0.93 -16.26
CA THR A 379 -25.11 -1.68 -17.42
C THR A 379 -26.42 -1.10 -17.98
N GLY A 380 -27.00 -0.11 -17.30
CA GLY A 380 -28.26 0.54 -17.70
C GLY A 380 -29.51 -0.25 -17.34
N HIS A 381 -29.43 -1.34 -16.57
CA HIS A 381 -30.55 -2.18 -16.14
C HIS A 381 -31.18 -1.60 -14.86
N LEU A 382 -31.79 -0.41 -14.98
CA LEU A 382 -32.28 0.36 -13.83
C LEU A 382 -33.48 -0.28 -13.14
N GLU A 383 -34.25 -1.11 -13.84
CA GLU A 383 -35.36 -1.91 -13.31
C GLU A 383 -34.92 -2.95 -12.27
N ASP A 384 -33.67 -3.36 -12.33
CA ASP A 384 -33.07 -4.34 -11.42
C ASP A 384 -32.51 -3.72 -10.12
N VAL A 385 -32.57 -2.38 -10.00
CA VAL A 385 -32.05 -1.70 -8.80
C VAL A 385 -32.91 -2.03 -7.59
N HIS A 386 -32.24 -2.43 -6.49
CA HIS A 386 -32.92 -2.58 -5.21
C HIS A 386 -33.43 -1.22 -4.74
N GLU A 387 -34.75 -1.16 -4.45
CA GLU A 387 -35.47 0.07 -4.08
C GLU A 387 -35.29 1.22 -5.12
N PRO A 388 -35.96 1.12 -6.29
CA PRO A 388 -35.85 2.14 -7.36
C PRO A 388 -36.23 3.56 -6.92
N ALA A 389 -37.02 3.71 -5.83
CA ALA A 389 -37.34 5.00 -5.23
C ALA A 389 -36.14 5.81 -4.76
N HIS A 390 -34.98 5.19 -4.58
CA HIS A 390 -33.73 5.84 -4.21
C HIS A 390 -32.87 6.23 -5.42
N LEU A 391 -33.33 6.02 -6.65
CA LEU A 391 -32.65 6.52 -7.85
C LEU A 391 -33.01 8.00 -8.08
N HIS A 392 -31.97 8.83 -8.16
CA HIS A 392 -32.07 10.27 -8.39
C HIS A 392 -31.05 10.68 -9.45
N ASP A 393 -31.50 11.11 -10.63
CA ASP A 393 -30.63 11.63 -11.70
C ASP A 393 -29.40 10.76 -12.02
N GLY A 394 -29.59 9.41 -12.04
CA GLY A 394 -28.55 8.45 -12.39
C GLY A 394 -27.59 8.10 -11.23
N ILE A 395 -27.94 8.46 -10.00
CA ILE A 395 -27.26 8.03 -8.77
C ILE A 395 -28.22 7.28 -7.85
N TYR A 396 -27.68 6.47 -6.95
CA TYR A 396 -28.42 5.90 -5.83
C TYR A 396 -28.20 6.76 -4.58
N LEU A 397 -29.29 7.21 -3.95
CA LEU A 397 -29.22 7.97 -2.70
C LEU A 397 -30.45 7.66 -1.82
N ASP A 398 -30.22 6.97 -0.71
CA ASP A 398 -31.23 6.64 0.30
C ASP A 398 -31.47 7.84 1.21
N ILE A 399 -32.23 8.82 0.74
CA ILE A 399 -32.50 10.07 1.46
C ILE A 399 -33.18 9.84 2.81
N PRO A 400 -34.23 8.98 2.95
CA PRO A 400 -34.88 8.79 4.24
C PRO A 400 -33.97 8.27 5.34
N ASN A 401 -33.20 7.23 5.06
CA ASN A 401 -32.28 6.64 6.03
C ASN A 401 -31.06 7.55 6.29
N LEU A 402 -30.56 8.22 5.26
CA LEU A 402 -29.49 9.23 5.40
C LEU A 402 -29.95 10.37 6.34
N LYS A 403 -31.17 10.91 6.13
CA LYS A 403 -31.73 11.96 6.98
C LYS A 403 -31.90 11.50 8.43
N ALA A 404 -32.39 10.29 8.64
CA ALA A 404 -32.51 9.68 9.97
C ALA A 404 -31.13 9.50 10.65
N LYS A 405 -30.10 9.15 9.87
CA LYS A 405 -28.71 9.05 10.35
C LYS A 405 -28.14 10.41 10.71
N MET A 406 -28.31 11.41 9.85
CA MET A 406 -27.84 12.78 10.08
C MET A 406 -28.51 13.45 11.32
N ALA A 407 -29.77 13.13 11.59
CA ALA A 407 -30.49 13.62 12.77
C ALA A 407 -29.90 13.14 14.12
N GLN A 408 -29.01 12.13 14.11
CA GLN A 408 -28.30 11.67 15.29
C GLN A 408 -27.03 12.46 15.58
N TRP A 409 -26.59 13.34 14.66
CA TRP A 409 -25.34 14.08 14.80
C TRP A 409 -25.57 15.40 15.54
N GLU A 410 -24.72 15.62 16.53
CA GLU A 410 -24.77 16.82 17.36
C GLU A 410 -23.74 17.83 16.90
N PHE A 411 -24.17 19.09 16.70
CA PHE A 411 -23.25 20.18 16.41
C PHE A 411 -22.47 20.65 17.64
N PRO A 412 -21.21 21.11 17.46
CA PRO A 412 -20.51 21.23 16.19
C PRO A 412 -20.09 19.87 15.61
N LEU A 413 -19.97 19.79 14.26
CA LEU A 413 -19.46 18.62 13.59
C LEU A 413 -17.97 18.81 13.34
N HIS A 414 -17.17 17.83 13.75
CA HIS A 414 -15.71 17.86 13.65
C HIS A 414 -15.25 16.84 12.59
N MET A 415 -14.59 17.30 11.51
CA MET A 415 -14.00 16.44 10.49
C MET A 415 -12.50 16.36 10.76
N ILE A 416 -11.98 15.18 11.04
CA ILE A 416 -10.55 14.99 11.35
C ILE A 416 -9.91 13.99 10.39
N ASP A 417 -8.63 14.23 10.12
CA ASP A 417 -7.79 13.35 9.33
C ASP A 417 -6.37 13.32 9.91
N PHE A 418 -5.70 12.14 9.87
CA PHE A 418 -4.40 11.91 10.47
C PHE A 418 -3.39 11.43 9.45
N GLU A 419 -2.18 12.02 9.52
CA GLU A 419 -1.03 11.51 8.79
C GLU A 419 -0.08 10.77 9.74
N THR A 420 0.33 9.57 9.31
CA THR A 420 1.11 8.66 10.15
C THR A 420 2.28 8.06 9.41
N SER A 421 3.25 7.54 10.16
CA SER A 421 4.40 6.85 9.61
C SER A 421 4.70 5.58 10.40
N ALA A 422 5.10 4.51 9.70
CA ALA A 422 5.56 3.27 10.31
C ALA A 422 6.69 2.68 9.46
N VAL A 423 7.91 2.71 9.95
CA VAL A 423 9.12 2.34 9.21
C VAL A 423 9.80 1.11 9.80
N ALA A 424 10.53 0.37 8.96
CA ALA A 424 11.28 -0.80 9.39
C ALA A 424 12.39 -0.46 10.40
N LEU A 425 13.06 0.70 10.20
CA LEU A 425 14.09 1.20 11.10
C LEU A 425 13.53 2.33 11.96
N PRO A 426 13.28 2.11 13.26
CA PRO A 426 12.60 3.06 14.13
C PRO A 426 13.23 4.45 14.15
N PHE A 427 12.38 5.49 14.22
CA PHE A 427 12.81 6.88 14.34
C PHE A 427 13.30 7.22 15.75
N TYR A 428 12.81 6.54 16.75
CA TYR A 428 13.03 6.89 18.15
C TYR A 428 13.45 5.67 18.96
N GLU A 429 14.27 5.91 19.98
CA GLU A 429 14.58 4.93 21.01
C GLU A 429 13.32 4.44 21.72
N GLY A 430 13.27 3.18 22.10
CA GLY A 430 12.12 2.55 22.72
C GLY A 430 10.99 2.17 21.75
N MET A 431 11.15 2.40 20.44
CA MET A 431 10.19 1.97 19.43
C MET A 431 10.56 0.62 18.81
N ARG A 432 9.53 -0.05 18.32
CA ARG A 432 9.64 -1.31 17.57
C ARG A 432 9.66 -1.04 16.05
N PRO A 433 10.23 -1.92 15.25
CA PRO A 433 10.02 -1.91 13.81
C PRO A 433 8.54 -1.84 13.45
N TYR A 434 8.18 -0.94 12.54
CA TYR A 434 6.80 -0.66 12.08
C TYR A 434 5.81 -0.21 13.18
N GLU A 435 6.30 0.31 14.28
CA GLU A 435 5.45 0.98 15.26
C GLU A 435 4.97 2.34 14.72
N ASN A 436 3.68 2.64 14.90
CA ASN A 436 3.06 3.82 14.31
C ASN A 436 3.47 5.11 15.01
N VAL A 437 3.77 6.12 14.21
CA VAL A 437 4.02 7.51 14.60
C VAL A 437 2.97 8.40 13.95
N ALA A 438 2.14 9.06 14.73
CA ALA A 438 1.20 10.09 14.28
C ALA A 438 1.92 11.44 14.31
N PHE A 439 2.13 12.03 13.14
CA PHE A 439 2.95 13.24 13.04
C PHE A 439 2.19 14.49 12.57
N GLN A 440 0.96 14.32 12.07
CA GLN A 440 0.13 15.42 11.59
C GLN A 440 -1.35 15.10 11.75
N PHE A 441 -2.16 16.14 12.02
CA PHE A 441 -3.60 16.11 11.82
C PHE A 441 -4.12 17.41 11.22
N SER A 442 -5.29 17.34 10.61
CA SER A 442 -6.13 18.45 10.20
C SER A 442 -7.51 18.33 10.82
N HIS A 443 -8.19 19.46 11.03
CA HIS A 443 -9.50 19.51 11.65
C HIS A 443 -10.35 20.66 11.08
N HIS A 444 -11.44 20.30 10.42
CA HIS A 444 -12.51 21.24 10.06
C HIS A 444 -13.67 21.14 11.04
N ILE A 445 -14.37 22.25 11.23
CA ILE A 445 -15.55 22.32 12.08
C ILE A 445 -16.72 22.92 11.29
N ILE A 446 -17.92 22.37 11.52
CA ILE A 446 -19.19 22.90 11.04
C ILE A 446 -20.04 23.25 12.25
N GLU A 447 -20.38 24.51 12.40
CA GLU A 447 -21.18 25.05 13.50
C GLU A 447 -22.59 25.39 12.99
N SER A 448 -23.63 24.98 13.72
CA SER A 448 -25.03 25.30 13.42
C SER A 448 -25.84 25.31 14.70
N HIS A 449 -26.87 26.16 14.72
CA HIS A 449 -27.84 26.27 15.84
C HIS A 449 -29.26 25.85 15.45
N ASP A 450 -29.50 25.48 14.18
CA ASP A 450 -30.81 25.16 13.63
C ASP A 450 -30.83 23.79 12.88
N GLY A 451 -29.93 22.89 13.28
CA GLY A 451 -29.86 21.55 12.72
C GLY A 451 -29.29 21.50 11.29
N GLY A 452 -28.40 22.42 10.94
CA GLY A 452 -27.71 22.46 9.65
C GLY A 452 -28.44 23.22 8.55
N LYS A 453 -29.54 23.93 8.86
CA LYS A 453 -30.21 24.81 7.88
C LYS A 453 -29.35 26.02 7.56
N THR A 454 -28.78 26.62 8.60
CA THR A 454 -27.72 27.62 8.49
C THR A 454 -26.48 27.13 9.23
N TYR A 455 -25.31 27.31 8.64
CA TYR A 455 -24.07 26.78 9.21
C TYR A 455 -22.85 27.62 8.79
N GLN A 456 -21.83 27.54 9.61
CA GLN A 456 -20.52 28.12 9.35
C GLN A 456 -19.47 27.00 9.30
N ILE A 457 -18.53 27.16 8.39
CA ILE A 457 -17.42 26.23 8.19
C ILE A 457 -16.12 26.96 8.42
N ARG A 458 -15.16 26.32 9.08
CA ARG A 458 -13.78 26.82 9.19
C ARG A 458 -12.80 25.67 9.37
N HIS A 459 -11.60 25.84 8.88
CA HIS A 459 -10.47 25.03 9.26
C HIS A 459 -10.03 25.46 10.66
N ALA A 460 -10.37 24.63 11.65
CA ALA A 460 -10.33 25.01 13.07
C ALA A 460 -9.01 24.67 13.76
N GLY A 461 -8.28 23.68 13.23
CA GLY A 461 -7.05 23.24 13.85
C GLY A 461 -6.21 22.36 12.92
N GLN A 462 -4.92 22.41 13.17
CA GLN A 462 -3.93 21.54 12.55
C GLN A 462 -2.71 21.43 13.44
N TRP A 463 -1.97 20.36 13.29
CA TRP A 463 -0.69 20.22 13.92
C TRP A 463 0.21 19.31 13.08
N ILE A 464 1.49 19.60 13.01
CA ILE A 464 2.52 18.77 12.37
C ILE A 464 3.76 18.76 13.25
N ASN A 465 4.38 17.59 13.39
CA ASN A 465 5.65 17.47 14.11
C ASN A 465 6.82 17.92 13.23
N GLU A 466 7.31 19.12 13.46
CA GLU A 466 8.53 19.64 12.82
C GLU A 466 9.81 19.31 13.59
N GLY A 467 9.64 18.88 14.85
CA GLY A 467 10.72 18.56 15.77
C GLY A 467 11.27 17.16 15.61
N LEU A 468 12.27 16.83 16.43
CA LEU A 468 12.90 15.51 16.48
C LEU A 468 12.44 14.65 17.67
N GLU A 469 11.51 15.19 18.48
CA GLU A 469 10.95 14.49 19.63
C GLU A 469 9.85 13.51 19.20
N PHE A 470 9.62 12.48 20.02
CA PHE A 470 8.55 11.50 19.79
C PHE A 470 7.17 12.19 19.80
N PRO A 471 6.42 12.17 18.70
CA PRO A 471 5.30 13.09 18.51
C PRO A 471 3.97 12.61 19.13
N ASN A 472 3.74 11.31 19.29
CA ASN A 472 2.42 10.74 19.54
C ASN A 472 1.68 11.33 20.74
N PHE A 473 2.39 11.64 21.81
CA PHE A 473 1.75 12.16 23.00
C PHE A 473 1.37 13.65 22.86
N GLU A 474 2.24 14.43 22.22
CA GLU A 474 1.92 15.81 21.89
C GLU A 474 0.83 15.92 20.82
N PHE A 475 0.84 15.01 19.84
CA PHE A 475 -0.24 14.87 18.87
C PHE A 475 -1.61 14.76 19.57
N VAL A 476 -1.75 13.86 20.55
CA VAL A 476 -3.01 13.66 21.28
C VAL A 476 -3.37 14.90 22.11
N ARG A 477 -2.39 15.59 22.73
CA ARG A 477 -2.64 16.84 23.47
C ARG A 477 -3.21 17.92 22.57
N GLN A 478 -2.62 18.09 21.37
CA GLN A 478 -3.08 19.09 20.40
C GLN A 478 -4.44 18.73 19.83
N LEU A 479 -4.67 17.47 19.51
CA LEU A 479 -5.97 16.97 19.04
C LEU A 479 -7.06 17.19 20.09
N LYS A 480 -6.81 16.87 21.35
CA LYS A 480 -7.73 17.12 22.46
C LYS A 480 -8.11 18.58 22.59
N ARG A 481 -7.13 19.48 22.52
CA ARG A 481 -7.38 20.95 22.55
C ARG A 481 -8.23 21.39 21.36
N SER A 482 -7.99 20.83 20.18
CA SER A 482 -8.71 21.21 18.96
C SER A 482 -10.17 20.74 18.96
N LEU A 483 -10.45 19.53 19.46
CA LEU A 483 -11.79 18.90 19.43
C LEU A 483 -12.72 19.37 20.57
N GLY A 484 -12.17 19.80 21.72
CA GLY A 484 -12.98 20.07 22.90
C GLY A 484 -13.85 18.89 23.32
N ASP A 485 -14.93 19.16 24.08
CA ASP A 485 -15.72 18.12 24.75
C ASP A 485 -17.11 17.86 24.13
N LYS A 486 -17.51 18.59 23.10
CA LYS A 486 -18.86 18.54 22.51
C LYS A 486 -18.84 18.24 21.02
N GLY A 487 -19.96 17.79 20.50
CA GLY A 487 -20.19 17.61 19.09
C GLY A 487 -19.77 16.25 18.55
N THR A 488 -20.24 15.94 17.35
CA THR A 488 -19.96 14.68 16.67
C THR A 488 -18.63 14.77 15.90
N ILE A 489 -17.78 13.74 16.06
CA ILE A 489 -16.49 13.65 15.38
C ILE A 489 -16.63 12.69 14.21
N PHE A 490 -16.13 13.09 13.06
CA PHE A 490 -16.11 12.28 11.83
C PHE A 490 -14.68 11.95 11.42
N ARG A 491 -14.52 10.73 10.95
CA ARG A 491 -13.35 10.21 10.24
C ARG A 491 -13.78 9.61 8.92
N TYR A 492 -12.83 9.38 8.03
CA TYR A 492 -13.08 8.65 6.79
C TYR A 492 -12.28 7.35 6.80
N SER A 493 -12.94 6.21 7.05
CA SER A 493 -12.32 4.91 7.31
C SER A 493 -11.90 4.69 8.78
N ASN A 494 -11.26 3.55 9.07
CA ASN A 494 -10.94 3.15 10.45
C ASN A 494 -9.53 3.56 10.91
N HIS A 495 -8.80 4.31 10.10
CA HIS A 495 -7.40 4.64 10.36
C HIS A 495 -7.21 5.41 11.67
N GLU A 496 -7.94 6.51 11.87
CA GLU A 496 -7.85 7.39 13.03
C GLU A 496 -8.15 6.63 14.33
N ASN A 497 -9.17 5.77 14.30
CA ASN A 497 -9.51 4.92 15.44
C ASN A 497 -8.35 3.96 15.79
N THR A 498 -7.78 3.32 14.79
CA THR A 498 -6.65 2.40 14.96
C THR A 498 -5.43 3.10 15.55
N ILE A 499 -5.09 4.28 15.04
CA ILE A 499 -3.95 5.07 15.52
C ILE A 499 -4.14 5.51 16.97
N LEU A 500 -5.32 6.04 17.33
CA LEU A 500 -5.61 6.42 18.70
C LEU A 500 -5.49 5.22 19.66
N ARG A 501 -5.98 4.05 19.26
CA ARG A 501 -5.83 2.82 20.06
C ARG A 501 -4.37 2.38 20.19
N HIS A 502 -3.53 2.57 19.18
CA HIS A 502 -2.08 2.33 19.27
C HIS A 502 -1.41 3.32 20.23
N ILE A 503 -1.70 4.62 20.12
CA ILE A 503 -1.14 5.63 21.02
C ILE A 503 -1.55 5.37 22.46
N ARG A 504 -2.78 4.94 22.70
CA ARG A 504 -3.24 4.53 24.03
C ARG A 504 -2.37 3.42 24.64
N LYS A 505 -2.04 2.39 23.83
CA LYS A 505 -1.15 1.31 24.27
C LYS A 505 0.25 1.84 24.60
N GLN A 506 0.78 2.74 23.78
CA GLN A 506 2.08 3.37 24.01
C GLN A 506 2.10 4.19 25.31
N LEU A 507 1.06 5.01 25.57
CA LEU A 507 0.90 5.78 26.80
C LEU A 507 0.93 4.87 28.04
N LEU A 508 0.18 3.78 28.01
CA LEU A 508 0.12 2.83 29.13
C LEU A 508 1.42 2.03 29.30
N ALA A 509 2.10 1.68 28.21
CA ALA A 509 3.35 0.94 28.26
C ALA A 509 4.53 1.78 28.78
N ARG A 510 4.63 3.04 28.37
CA ARG A 510 5.69 3.96 28.83
C ARG A 510 5.38 4.51 30.21
N ASN A 511 4.16 4.96 30.44
CA ASN A 511 3.66 5.53 31.69
C ASN A 511 4.59 6.60 32.33
N ASP A 512 5.26 7.38 31.47
CA ASP A 512 6.28 8.37 31.84
C ASP A 512 5.79 9.83 31.67
N GLN A 513 4.56 10.00 31.15
CA GLN A 513 3.97 11.32 30.95
C GLN A 513 3.14 11.75 32.17
N PRO A 514 3.23 13.01 32.59
CA PRO A 514 2.49 13.49 33.79
C PRO A 514 0.97 13.48 33.60
N ASP A 515 0.50 13.48 32.34
CA ASP A 515 -0.90 13.52 31.92
C ASP A 515 -1.39 12.20 31.28
N THR A 516 -0.67 11.10 31.47
CA THR A 516 -1.01 9.79 30.90
C THR A 516 -2.47 9.41 31.09
N GLU A 517 -3.01 9.51 32.32
CA GLU A 517 -4.40 9.16 32.62
C GLU A 517 -5.41 10.06 31.91
N GLU A 518 -5.11 11.34 31.79
CA GLU A 518 -5.96 12.30 31.10
C GLU A 518 -6.04 12.02 29.60
N LEU A 519 -4.89 11.76 28.98
CA LEU A 519 -4.81 11.43 27.55
C LEU A 519 -5.48 10.08 27.25
N VAL A 520 -5.29 9.08 28.10
CA VAL A 520 -5.96 7.77 27.96
C VAL A 520 -7.49 7.94 28.07
N ARG A 521 -7.99 8.70 29.05
CA ARG A 521 -9.44 8.98 29.16
C ARG A 521 -9.99 9.70 27.93
N PHE A 522 -9.24 10.68 27.40
CA PHE A 522 -9.65 11.35 26.18
C PHE A 522 -9.74 10.38 24.99
N ILE A 523 -8.71 9.56 24.75
CA ILE A 523 -8.73 8.54 23.67
C ILE A 523 -9.92 7.59 23.87
N ASP A 524 -10.14 7.10 25.08
CA ASP A 524 -11.24 6.19 25.41
C ASP A 524 -12.63 6.86 25.24
N SER A 525 -12.72 8.18 25.28
CA SER A 525 -13.99 8.90 25.07
C SER A 525 -14.40 9.03 23.60
N ILE A 526 -13.47 8.90 22.65
CA ILE A 526 -13.71 9.13 21.22
C ILE A 526 -13.38 7.94 20.31
N SER A 527 -12.78 6.87 20.82
CA SER A 527 -12.36 5.72 20.03
C SER A 527 -12.82 4.39 20.63
N HIS A 528 -13.25 3.46 19.78
CA HIS A 528 -13.75 2.14 20.19
C HIS A 528 -12.68 1.06 20.07
N GLU A 529 -12.85 -0.02 20.84
CA GLU A 529 -12.11 -1.27 20.66
C GLU A 529 -12.85 -2.18 19.70
N THR A 530 -12.19 -2.56 18.61
CA THR A 530 -12.64 -3.66 17.75
C THR A 530 -12.31 -4.96 18.47
N GLY A 531 -13.30 -5.55 19.16
CA GLY A 531 -13.11 -6.77 19.93
C GLY A 531 -12.62 -7.93 19.09
N GLY A 532 -11.59 -8.65 19.55
CA GLY A 532 -11.30 -10.02 19.13
C GLY A 532 -12.49 -10.94 19.41
N LYS A 533 -12.50 -12.18 18.88
CA LYS A 533 -13.61 -13.16 18.99
C LYS A 533 -14.14 -13.42 20.41
N LYS A 534 -13.51 -12.89 21.46
CA LYS A 534 -13.85 -13.13 22.90
C LYS A 534 -14.06 -11.85 23.72
N ASP A 535 -13.73 -10.66 23.22
CA ASP A 535 -13.78 -9.43 24.01
C ASP A 535 -15.03 -8.62 23.72
N LYS A 536 -15.61 -8.01 24.77
CA LYS A 536 -16.75 -7.10 24.61
C LYS A 536 -16.30 -5.86 23.86
N LYS A 537 -17.03 -5.53 22.77
CA LYS A 537 -16.91 -4.25 22.08
C LYS A 537 -17.11 -3.12 23.08
N PHE A 538 -16.11 -2.27 23.28
CA PHE A 538 -16.26 -1.01 23.96
C PHE A 538 -16.53 0.08 22.91
N ILE A 539 -17.69 0.72 22.98
CA ILE A 539 -18.09 1.84 22.12
C ILE A 539 -18.42 3.00 23.06
N PRO A 540 -17.64 4.10 23.02
CA PRO A 540 -17.91 5.27 23.83
C PRO A 540 -19.11 6.07 23.31
N GLU A 541 -19.67 6.95 24.17
CA GLU A 541 -20.82 7.79 23.79
C GLU A 541 -20.47 8.77 22.67
N ARG A 542 -19.23 9.30 22.63
CA ARG A 542 -18.72 10.22 21.62
C ARG A 542 -17.84 9.51 20.60
N ASP A 543 -18.14 8.23 20.27
CA ASP A 543 -17.40 7.49 19.26
C ASP A 543 -17.40 8.19 17.90
N MET A 544 -16.26 8.15 17.20
CA MET A 544 -16.13 8.75 15.88
C MET A 544 -17.05 8.09 14.86
N VAL A 545 -17.82 8.89 14.14
CA VAL A 545 -18.65 8.44 13.01
C VAL A 545 -17.76 8.17 11.81
N ASP A 546 -17.87 7.00 11.22
CA ASP A 546 -17.21 6.66 9.98
C ASP A 546 -18.02 7.15 8.77
N LEU A 547 -17.56 8.21 8.13
CA LEU A 547 -18.26 8.79 6.97
C LEU A 547 -18.18 7.87 5.74
N LEU A 548 -17.17 7.01 5.65
CA LEU A 548 -17.08 5.97 4.62
C LEU A 548 -18.24 4.96 4.74
N ASP A 549 -18.59 4.51 5.97
CA ASP A 549 -19.76 3.63 6.18
C ASP A 549 -21.07 4.31 5.74
N VAL A 550 -21.20 5.62 6.00
CA VAL A 550 -22.35 6.43 5.54
C VAL A 550 -22.44 6.47 4.02
N VAL A 551 -21.33 6.77 3.34
CA VAL A 551 -21.23 6.75 1.87
C VAL A 551 -21.58 5.36 1.33
N GLN A 552 -20.99 4.30 1.86
CA GLN A 552 -21.19 2.94 1.39
C GLN A 552 -22.63 2.47 1.53
N ARG A 553 -23.35 2.93 2.55
CA ARG A 553 -24.74 2.52 2.82
C ARG A 553 -25.77 3.32 2.07
N PHE A 554 -25.55 4.60 1.90
CA PHE A 554 -26.62 5.49 1.45
C PHE A 554 -26.38 6.15 0.10
N TYR A 555 -25.17 6.07 -0.45
CA TYR A 555 -24.81 6.78 -1.68
C TYR A 555 -23.97 5.92 -2.63
N TYR A 556 -24.35 5.91 -3.91
CA TYR A 556 -23.53 5.40 -5.00
C TYR A 556 -23.73 6.24 -6.26
N ASP A 557 -22.63 6.63 -6.90
CA ASP A 557 -22.58 7.30 -8.21
C ASP A 557 -21.72 6.48 -9.17
N PRO A 558 -22.13 6.24 -10.42
CA PRO A 558 -21.29 5.59 -11.43
C PRO A 558 -19.89 6.22 -11.60
N LEU A 559 -19.76 7.53 -11.36
CA LEU A 559 -18.46 8.22 -11.36
C LEU A 559 -17.47 7.67 -10.32
N MET A 560 -17.97 6.96 -9.30
CA MET A 560 -17.12 6.32 -8.29
C MET A 560 -16.53 4.99 -8.77
N GLY A 561 -17.05 4.40 -9.84
CA GLY A 561 -16.64 3.09 -10.29
C GLY A 561 -16.65 2.05 -9.16
N GLY A 562 -15.57 1.32 -8.98
CA GLY A 562 -15.40 0.32 -7.92
C GLY A 562 -14.74 0.82 -6.65
N SER A 563 -14.50 2.13 -6.48
CA SER A 563 -13.84 2.72 -5.31
C SER A 563 -14.78 3.56 -4.46
N ASN A 564 -14.55 3.57 -3.15
CA ASN A 564 -15.21 4.46 -2.19
C ASN A 564 -14.19 5.38 -1.50
N SER A 565 -12.97 5.47 -2.03
CA SER A 565 -11.96 6.41 -1.54
C SER A 565 -12.51 7.83 -1.58
N ILE A 566 -12.18 8.64 -0.57
CA ILE A 566 -12.60 10.05 -0.50
C ILE A 566 -12.18 10.82 -1.76
N LYS A 567 -11.04 10.46 -2.38
CA LYS A 567 -10.50 11.06 -3.60
C LYS A 567 -11.34 10.78 -4.85
N VAL A 568 -12.21 9.76 -4.80
CA VAL A 568 -13.15 9.39 -5.86
C VAL A 568 -14.56 9.87 -5.54
N VAL A 569 -14.96 9.80 -4.28
CA VAL A 569 -16.27 10.28 -3.81
C VAL A 569 -16.36 11.81 -3.93
N LEU A 570 -15.31 12.54 -3.59
CA LEU A 570 -15.30 14.00 -3.66
C LEU A 570 -15.63 14.55 -5.06
N PRO A 571 -14.96 14.16 -6.16
CA PRO A 571 -15.33 14.61 -7.50
C PRO A 571 -16.77 14.28 -7.88
N SER A 572 -17.29 13.11 -7.45
CA SER A 572 -18.67 12.73 -7.75
C SER A 572 -19.69 13.67 -7.09
N VAL A 573 -19.55 13.96 -5.79
CA VAL A 573 -20.45 14.88 -5.09
C VAL A 573 -20.35 16.31 -5.61
N LEU A 574 -19.15 16.78 -5.96
CA LEU A 574 -18.95 18.10 -6.55
C LEU A 574 -19.62 18.21 -7.94
N THR A 575 -19.58 17.14 -8.74
CA THR A 575 -20.23 17.10 -10.04
C THR A 575 -21.75 17.12 -9.90
N ARG A 576 -22.32 16.46 -8.89
CA ARG A 576 -23.78 16.34 -8.70
C ARG A 576 -24.42 17.54 -8.00
N SER A 577 -23.70 18.25 -7.16
CA SER A 577 -24.24 19.40 -6.41
C SER A 577 -24.09 20.73 -7.15
N ALA A 578 -25.22 21.25 -7.63
CA ALA A 578 -25.25 22.61 -8.20
C ALA A 578 -24.94 23.70 -7.15
N LEU A 579 -25.30 23.44 -5.87
CA LEU A 579 -25.01 24.32 -4.75
C LEU A 579 -23.49 24.44 -4.53
N LEU A 580 -22.80 23.28 -4.41
CA LEU A 580 -21.36 23.26 -4.18
C LEU A 580 -20.59 23.86 -5.36
N ARG A 581 -20.99 23.53 -6.60
CA ARG A 581 -20.39 24.13 -7.80
C ARG A 581 -20.50 25.66 -7.77
N LYS A 582 -21.67 26.20 -7.50
CA LYS A 582 -21.88 27.65 -7.42
C LYS A 582 -21.09 28.29 -6.28
N LYS A 583 -21.10 27.67 -5.10
CA LYS A 583 -20.45 28.19 -3.88
C LYS A 583 -18.93 28.21 -4.03
N TYR A 584 -18.31 27.09 -4.39
CA TYR A 584 -16.86 26.91 -4.39
C TYR A 584 -16.17 27.21 -5.74
N ALA A 585 -16.94 27.64 -6.75
CA ALA A 585 -16.39 28.32 -7.93
C ALA A 585 -15.92 29.75 -7.64
N GLN A 586 -16.23 30.26 -6.44
CA GLN A 586 -15.78 31.56 -5.98
C GLN A 586 -14.55 31.41 -5.06
N PRO A 587 -13.68 32.41 -4.95
CA PRO A 587 -12.48 32.36 -4.09
C PRO A 587 -12.85 32.65 -2.64
N ILE A 588 -13.79 31.86 -2.08
CA ILE A 588 -14.32 32.04 -0.72
C ILE A 588 -13.49 31.32 0.35
N TYR A 589 -12.66 30.37 -0.05
CA TYR A 589 -11.86 29.60 0.87
C TYR A 589 -10.55 30.32 1.20
N GLY A 590 -10.33 30.57 2.47
CA GLY A 590 -9.30 31.51 2.95
C GLY A 590 -9.83 32.94 3.17
N THR A 591 -11.12 33.21 2.83
CA THR A 591 -11.80 34.51 3.04
C THR A 591 -13.08 34.31 3.85
N GLU A 592 -14.22 34.01 3.21
CA GLU A 592 -15.51 33.76 3.88
C GLU A 592 -15.48 32.45 4.69
N ILE A 593 -14.77 31.44 4.21
CA ILE A 593 -14.47 30.20 4.93
C ILE A 593 -13.03 30.28 5.43
N PRO A 594 -12.81 30.53 6.72
CA PRO A 594 -11.46 30.67 7.27
C PRO A 594 -10.64 29.40 7.12
N SER A 595 -9.40 29.57 6.68
CA SER A 595 -8.39 28.50 6.55
C SER A 595 -7.10 28.91 7.28
N LEU A 596 -6.33 27.93 7.73
CA LEU A 596 -5.01 28.14 8.33
C LEU A 596 -3.90 28.15 7.26
N ASN A 597 -4.16 27.63 6.04
CA ASN A 597 -3.16 27.48 4.97
C ASN A 597 -3.48 28.29 3.69
N PHE A 598 -4.67 28.86 3.61
CA PHE A 598 -5.09 29.79 2.57
C PHE A 598 -5.55 31.09 3.21
N THR A 599 -5.13 32.22 2.65
CA THR A 599 -5.35 33.55 3.25
C THR A 599 -6.12 34.45 2.30
N PRO A 600 -6.65 35.57 2.77
CA PRO A 600 -7.30 36.55 1.89
C PRO A 600 -6.41 37.05 0.74
N GLU A 601 -5.10 37.05 0.91
CA GLU A 601 -4.13 37.40 -0.14
C GLU A 601 -3.93 36.27 -1.16
N ASN A 602 -4.22 35.02 -0.77
CA ASN A 602 -4.13 33.85 -1.64
C ASN A 602 -5.32 32.91 -1.40
N PRO A 603 -6.56 33.36 -1.73
CA PRO A 603 -7.75 32.56 -1.54
C PRO A 603 -7.81 31.40 -2.54
N LYS A 604 -8.50 30.32 -2.17
CA LYS A 604 -8.63 29.13 -3.01
C LYS A 604 -10.02 29.01 -3.63
N THR A 605 -10.07 28.74 -4.91
CA THR A 605 -11.24 28.30 -5.65
C THR A 605 -11.13 26.79 -5.84
N TRP A 606 -12.07 26.02 -5.28
CA TRP A 606 -11.99 24.56 -5.31
C TRP A 606 -12.70 23.95 -6.51
N ILE A 607 -13.67 24.62 -7.10
CA ILE A 607 -14.35 24.19 -8.32
C ILE A 607 -13.71 24.87 -9.52
N VAL A 608 -13.02 24.08 -10.30
CA VAL A 608 -12.45 24.45 -11.60
C VAL A 608 -13.01 23.49 -12.63
N GLU A 609 -13.65 24.00 -13.68
CA GLU A 609 -14.16 23.17 -14.76
C GLU A 609 -13.16 23.18 -15.93
N GLN A 610 -12.82 21.99 -16.43
CA GLN A 610 -11.97 21.80 -17.60
C GLN A 610 -12.65 20.83 -18.57
N ALA A 611 -12.81 21.23 -19.81
CA ALA A 611 -13.51 20.45 -20.85
C ALA A 611 -14.93 19.99 -20.47
N GLY A 612 -15.62 20.74 -19.59
CA GLY A 612 -16.99 20.43 -19.13
C GLY A 612 -17.07 19.51 -17.91
N GLU A 613 -15.92 19.11 -17.37
CA GLU A 613 -15.82 18.29 -16.15
C GLU A 613 -15.23 19.07 -14.98
N VAL A 614 -15.65 18.73 -13.76
CA VAL A 614 -15.07 19.32 -12.54
C VAL A 614 -13.71 18.68 -12.31
N LEU A 615 -12.66 19.51 -12.30
CA LEU A 615 -11.30 19.07 -12.02
C LEU A 615 -11.23 18.57 -10.55
N ASN A 616 -10.69 17.37 -10.37
CA ASN A 616 -10.48 16.83 -9.03
C ASN A 616 -9.66 17.81 -8.16
N PRO A 617 -10.16 18.25 -6.99
CA PRO A 617 -9.46 19.20 -6.12
C PRO A 617 -8.03 18.77 -5.73
N TYR A 618 -7.78 17.48 -5.57
CA TYR A 618 -6.42 16.96 -5.28
C TYR A 618 -5.41 17.30 -6.39
N LYS A 619 -5.84 17.31 -7.65
CA LYS A 619 -4.98 17.70 -8.79
C LYS A 619 -4.71 19.21 -8.86
N GLN A 620 -5.36 20.00 -8.00
CA GLN A 620 -5.15 21.45 -7.93
C GLN A 620 -4.16 21.85 -6.82
N LEU A 621 -3.74 20.91 -5.98
CA LEU A 621 -2.69 21.12 -5.01
C LEU A 621 -1.32 20.92 -5.64
N GLU A 622 -0.31 21.59 -5.05
CA GLU A 622 1.08 21.28 -5.38
C GLU A 622 1.36 19.82 -5.02
N ASP A 623 1.90 19.09 -5.99
CA ASP A 623 2.31 17.72 -5.75
C ASP A 623 3.46 17.68 -4.74
N VAL A 624 3.19 17.10 -3.57
CA VAL A 624 4.16 16.94 -2.48
C VAL A 624 5.43 16.24 -2.97
N PHE A 625 5.30 15.36 -3.95
CA PHE A 625 6.43 14.61 -4.52
C PHE A 625 7.20 15.36 -5.61
N SER A 626 6.65 16.44 -6.17
CA SER A 626 7.34 17.26 -7.20
C SER A 626 8.65 17.85 -6.69
N TYR A 627 8.78 18.03 -5.37
CA TYR A 627 10.01 18.51 -4.74
C TYR A 627 11.16 17.49 -4.79
N TYR A 628 10.86 16.21 -5.06
CA TYR A 628 11.81 15.09 -5.00
C TYR A 628 11.84 14.24 -6.25
N ALA A 629 10.75 14.19 -7.02
CA ALA A 629 10.68 13.47 -8.28
C ALA A 629 11.50 14.18 -9.36
N GLN A 630 12.13 13.41 -10.25
CA GLN A 630 12.90 14.00 -11.36
C GLN A 630 12.00 14.53 -12.47
N THR A 631 10.77 14.03 -12.56
CA THR A 631 9.78 14.41 -13.55
C THR A 631 8.40 14.54 -12.92
N PRO A 632 7.50 15.40 -13.44
CA PRO A 632 6.12 15.48 -13.01
C PRO A 632 5.37 14.15 -13.09
N GLN A 633 5.69 13.32 -14.08
CA GLN A 633 5.10 12.00 -14.27
C GLN A 633 5.50 11.01 -13.16
N ALA A 634 6.77 11.05 -12.72
CA ALA A 634 7.22 10.26 -11.59
C ALA A 634 6.51 10.67 -10.28
N ALA A 635 6.24 11.96 -10.10
CA ALA A 635 5.48 12.47 -8.98
C ALA A 635 4.01 11.98 -9.01
N GLU A 636 3.35 12.06 -10.16
CA GLU A 636 1.97 11.60 -10.35
C GLU A 636 1.84 10.08 -10.13
N LYS A 637 2.78 9.28 -10.62
CA LYS A 637 2.83 7.83 -10.36
C LYS A 637 2.98 7.52 -8.88
N LEU A 638 3.79 8.28 -8.15
CA LEU A 638 3.95 8.12 -6.71
C LEU A 638 2.68 8.44 -5.93
N LEU A 639 2.01 9.52 -6.31
CA LEU A 639 0.75 9.90 -5.71
C LEU A 639 -0.29 8.77 -5.91
N LYS A 640 -0.38 8.23 -7.12
CA LYS A 640 -1.27 7.13 -7.47
C LYS A 640 -0.96 5.84 -6.70
N MET A 641 0.32 5.47 -6.59
CA MET A 641 0.75 4.34 -5.75
C MET A 641 0.43 4.54 -4.27
N SER A 642 0.62 5.75 -3.78
CA SER A 642 0.26 6.14 -2.42
C SER A 642 -1.23 5.95 -2.18
N ASP A 643 -2.07 6.33 -3.13
CA ASP A 643 -3.51 6.17 -3.07
C ASP A 643 -3.92 4.70 -3.10
N GLU A 644 -3.34 3.90 -3.98
CA GLU A 644 -3.56 2.45 -4.07
C GLU A 644 -3.07 1.71 -2.82
N MET A 645 -1.94 2.12 -2.25
CA MET A 645 -1.43 1.60 -0.98
C MET A 645 -2.35 1.99 0.18
N SER A 646 -2.90 3.18 0.21
CA SER A 646 -3.89 3.63 1.19
C SER A 646 -5.16 2.76 1.14
N ASP A 647 -5.69 2.47 -0.04
CA ASP A 647 -6.86 1.60 -0.24
C ASP A 647 -6.59 0.12 0.17
N GLU A 648 -5.36 -0.37 0.01
CA GLU A 648 -4.94 -1.69 0.49
C GLU A 648 -4.71 -1.72 2.01
N MET A 649 -4.37 -0.60 2.60
CA MET A 649 -4.11 -0.46 4.03
C MET A 649 -5.37 -0.50 4.88
N GLU A 650 -6.52 -0.13 4.35
CA GLU A 650 -7.80 -0.43 5.01
C GLU A 650 -7.95 -1.92 5.35
N LYS A 651 -7.19 -2.79 4.68
CA LYS A 651 -7.21 -4.25 4.86
C LYS A 651 -6.06 -4.81 5.70
N SER A 652 -4.98 -4.05 5.91
CA SER A 652 -3.85 -4.48 6.71
C SER A 652 -3.19 -3.31 7.44
N VAL A 653 -3.15 -3.35 8.75
CA VAL A 653 -2.73 -2.30 9.72
C VAL A 653 -1.28 -1.78 9.56
N ASN A 654 -0.59 -2.02 8.46
CA ASN A 654 0.87 -1.98 8.49
C ASN A 654 1.61 -1.03 7.54
N ASN A 655 1.00 -0.24 6.66
CA ASN A 655 1.81 0.63 5.79
C ASN A 655 1.06 1.88 5.26
N GLY A 656 1.42 3.09 5.69
CA GLY A 656 1.01 4.38 5.14
C GLY A 656 1.93 4.84 4.01
N GLY A 657 1.46 4.90 2.76
CA GLY A 657 2.33 5.14 1.60
C GLY A 657 3.02 6.51 1.53
N ALA A 658 2.32 7.56 1.14
CA ALA A 658 2.91 8.88 0.87
C ALA A 658 3.33 9.63 2.14
N ALA A 659 2.50 9.57 3.16
CA ALA A 659 2.75 10.24 4.43
C ALA A 659 3.94 9.62 5.17
N LEU A 660 4.05 8.27 5.11
CA LEU A 660 5.20 7.52 5.63
C LEU A 660 6.51 8.06 5.08
N TRP A 661 6.54 8.26 3.79
CA TRP A 661 7.70 8.76 3.07
C TRP A 661 7.96 10.24 3.33
N ALA A 662 6.89 11.04 3.35
CA ALA A 662 6.95 12.46 3.62
C ALA A 662 7.55 12.76 5.00
N TYR A 663 7.15 12.02 6.03
CA TYR A 663 7.71 12.16 7.36
C TYR A 663 9.19 11.76 7.44
N GLY A 664 9.56 10.65 6.78
CA GLY A 664 10.95 10.23 6.64
C GLY A 664 11.81 11.32 6.00
N LEU A 665 11.34 11.94 4.93
CA LEU A 665 12.02 13.08 4.29
C LEU A 665 12.12 14.30 5.20
N LEU A 666 11.05 14.64 5.91
CA LEU A 666 11.02 15.77 6.83
C LEU A 666 12.04 15.63 7.95
N GLN A 667 12.20 14.41 8.47
CA GLN A 667 13.05 14.11 9.60
C GLN A 667 14.52 13.86 9.22
N PHE A 668 14.80 13.37 8.00
CA PHE A 668 16.10 12.76 7.69
C PHE A 668 16.82 13.31 6.46
N CYS A 669 16.15 14.12 5.63
CA CYS A 669 16.82 14.80 4.56
C CYS A 669 17.34 16.17 5.04
N GLN A 670 18.66 16.40 4.92
CA GLN A 670 19.19 17.75 5.04
C GLN A 670 18.72 18.57 3.84
N GLN A 671 17.75 19.42 4.07
CA GLN A 671 17.21 20.32 3.05
C GLN A 671 17.51 21.77 3.41
N ALA A 672 17.59 22.61 2.36
CA ALA A 672 17.55 24.05 2.57
C ALA A 672 16.27 24.42 3.33
N PRO A 673 16.34 25.33 4.34
CA PRO A 673 15.18 25.68 5.16
C PRO A 673 13.94 26.12 4.38
N GLU A 674 14.14 26.70 3.19
CA GLU A 674 13.05 27.12 2.29
C GLU A 674 12.32 25.92 1.67
N LYS A 675 13.06 24.89 1.23
CA LYS A 675 12.47 23.65 0.71
C LYS A 675 11.72 22.90 1.79
N LYS A 676 12.28 22.83 3.01
CA LYS A 676 11.60 22.21 4.15
C LYS A 676 10.27 22.91 4.44
N ARG A 677 10.25 24.24 4.46
CA ARG A 677 9.01 25.03 4.70
C ARG A 677 7.99 24.81 3.60
N ALA A 678 8.39 24.85 2.34
CA ALA A 678 7.49 24.59 1.22
C ALA A 678 6.86 23.20 1.29
N PHE A 679 7.66 22.19 1.63
CA PHE A 679 7.20 20.82 1.82
C PHE A 679 6.22 20.66 2.98
N ILE A 680 6.51 21.26 4.14
CA ILE A 680 5.58 21.30 5.28
C ILE A 680 4.25 21.95 4.88
N GLN A 681 4.31 23.05 4.15
CA GLN A 681 3.11 23.74 3.69
C GLN A 681 2.28 22.89 2.71
N ALA A 682 2.94 22.12 1.83
CA ALA A 682 2.26 21.19 0.92
C ALA A 682 1.56 20.07 1.70
N LEU A 683 2.21 19.48 2.72
CA LEU A 683 1.60 18.49 3.61
C LEU A 683 0.40 19.02 4.38
N LEU A 684 0.51 20.24 4.92
CA LEU A 684 -0.58 20.87 5.65
C LEU A 684 -1.79 21.11 4.74
N ARG A 685 -1.59 21.60 3.51
CA ARG A 685 -2.66 21.81 2.53
C ARG A 685 -3.32 20.51 2.07
N TYR A 686 -2.52 19.45 1.96
CA TYR A 686 -3.01 18.14 1.55
C TYR A 686 -3.96 17.56 2.61
N CYS A 687 -3.53 17.43 3.85
CA CYS A 687 -4.34 16.95 4.97
C CYS A 687 -5.56 17.89 5.26
N GLU A 688 -5.42 19.22 5.02
CA GLU A 688 -6.55 20.15 5.07
C GLU A 688 -7.62 19.81 4.02
N LEU A 689 -7.22 19.41 2.81
CA LEU A 689 -8.17 19.01 1.77
C LEU A 689 -8.90 17.70 2.15
N ASP A 690 -8.27 16.75 2.80
CA ASP A 690 -8.92 15.51 3.24
C ASP A 690 -10.07 15.81 4.23
N THR A 691 -9.84 16.69 5.20
CA THR A 691 -10.91 17.12 6.12
C THR A 691 -11.96 18.01 5.44
N LEU A 692 -11.58 18.85 4.48
CA LEU A 692 -12.51 19.63 3.68
C LEU A 692 -13.36 18.76 2.75
N ALA A 693 -12.81 17.68 2.23
CA ALA A 693 -13.56 16.72 1.40
C ALA A 693 -14.72 16.09 2.19
N MET A 694 -14.52 15.78 3.49
CA MET A 694 -15.62 15.33 4.35
C MET A 694 -16.67 16.43 4.56
N VAL A 695 -16.26 17.70 4.65
CA VAL A 695 -17.20 18.84 4.69
C VAL A 695 -18.05 18.90 3.42
N PHE A 696 -17.45 18.78 2.23
CA PHE A 696 -18.18 18.75 0.95
C PHE A 696 -19.17 17.59 0.87
N ILE A 697 -18.79 16.40 1.32
CA ILE A 697 -19.69 15.25 1.37
C ILE A 697 -20.87 15.54 2.31
N TRP A 698 -20.61 16.12 3.50
CA TRP A 698 -21.66 16.50 4.42
C TRP A 698 -22.58 17.60 3.83
N GLU A 699 -22.06 18.63 3.19
CA GLU A 699 -22.85 19.67 2.55
C GLU A 699 -23.76 19.10 1.44
N PHE A 700 -23.23 18.19 0.63
CA PHE A 700 -24.04 17.48 -0.39
C PHE A 700 -25.16 16.67 0.25
N PHE A 701 -24.87 15.90 1.28
CA PHE A 701 -25.90 15.13 1.99
C PHE A 701 -26.94 16.04 2.66
N ASN A 702 -26.50 17.14 3.24
CA ASN A 702 -27.40 18.14 3.84
C ASN A 702 -28.29 18.82 2.80
N GLU A 703 -27.75 19.16 1.62
CA GLU A 703 -28.53 19.67 0.49
C GLU A 703 -29.62 18.67 0.08
N MET A 704 -29.24 17.40 -0.12
CA MET A 704 -30.16 16.35 -0.58
C MET A 704 -31.21 15.98 0.47
N ALA A 705 -30.85 15.97 1.75
CA ALA A 705 -31.78 15.70 2.85
C ALA A 705 -32.82 16.82 3.07
N ASN A 706 -32.55 18.05 2.61
CA ASN A 706 -33.43 19.21 2.77
C ASN A 706 -34.19 19.59 1.49
N LYS A 707 -33.95 18.95 0.36
CA LYS A 707 -34.81 19.01 -0.82
C LYS A 707 -36.06 18.16 -0.61
#